data_fd24f9b3461edc7478f65b282e86a282
#
_entry.id   fd24f9b3461edc7478f65b282e86a282
#
_cell.length_a   1.000
_cell.length_b   1.000
_cell.length_c   1.000
_cell.angle_alpha   90.00
_cell.angle_beta   90.00
_cell.angle_gamma   90.00
#
_symmetry.space_group_name_H-M   'P 1'
#
loop_
_entity.id
_entity.type
_entity.pdbx_description
1 polymer ?
#
loop_
_entity_poly.entity_id
_entity_poly.type
_entity_poly.pdbx_seq_one_letter_code
_entity_poly.pdbx_strand_id
1 'polypeptide(L)'
;MRYRSLTLFLLLLAMVVPGLSAQERTDTIYNPPIVYSGLPTRYEIAGLRVTGADNYEDYIVIGYSGLKVGDEVEIPGNDITTAVKRLMRQGLFAQAQILAEKIAGNKIWLVINLRTQPRISEVQYGGMKKSEREELQKRLQLMKGNQITQNIVNRATQITEKYFADKGFGNATVKIWLQEDLSHKNEMIVHIDVDKHSKVKVHKIYIEGNEVLSDGKLKRVIKKTNEGGNIWKIFSQKKFVESDYRDDLNRIIEKYNEMGYRDAKILSDSVVPYGENKVDVYIDLEEGKRYYISDISWVGNTLYTTDQLDYLLGMKPGDVYNQKLLNKRLTMDDDAVSNAYMDKGYLFYQLVPIEKNINGDSIDLELRMFEGPQARVNKVVITGNDRLYEKVVRRDLRVKPGELFSKNDVMRSLREIAQTGHFNPENMNPDIQPNEENGTVDVVFNLESKANDQIELSLGWGQTGIIGKVALKFTNFSIKNLFNPGSYKGLIPQGEGQTFTISAQTNARYYQMYSVSFLDPWFGGKRPNSLQVSAYYSRQTGVNSSYYNSNWSNPYLYGGYGYGYGYGSNYYNDYYQNSIENAYDPNKVLQMVGVTVGFGKRLNWPDDYFTFTTELSYNWYYLKNWEYLYYMNNGTSNALVLGLTLARNSIDNPLYTRRGSTFSLNLQLTPPASLFGKKNWEKLYNENTTDSKKELYHWIEYWKLRFKSRTYTPLTDPDGKWTLVLMTRADVGLLGSYNKWLRSPFETFYVGGDGMSGSYTYATETIALRGYENGQLTPWGREGYAYTRLGVELHFPFMLQPSTTIYGLVFAEGGNAWTSVKDFSPFNLKRSAGAGLRIFLPMVGMMGIDWAYGFDTVFGQKGGSHFHFILGQEF
;
A
#
# COMPACT_ATOMS: atom_id res chain seq x y z
N MET A 1 59.69 -55.67 -12.06
CA MET A 1 60.59 -56.70 -11.47
C MET A 1 59.71 -57.83 -10.97
N ARG A 2 59.57 -58.89 -11.66
CA ARG A 2 60.31 -60.16 -11.38
C ARG A 2 59.76 -60.80 -10.11
N TYR A 3 59.25 -62.01 -10.02
CA TYR A 3 59.34 -63.31 -10.79
C TYR A 3 58.47 -64.25 -9.99
N ARG A 4 57.62 -65.13 -10.60
CA ARG A 4 57.87 -66.50 -10.84
C ARG A 4 58.06 -67.32 -9.53
N SER A 5 57.47 -68.44 -9.32
CA SER A 5 57.13 -69.62 -10.11
C SER A 5 56.61 -70.66 -9.15
N LEU A 6 55.64 -71.46 -9.50
CA LEU A 6 55.83 -72.84 -10.09
C LEU A 6 56.10 -73.91 -9.07
N THR A 7 55.25 -74.85 -9.06
CA THR A 7 55.26 -76.29 -9.33
C THR A 7 54.94 -77.14 -8.13
N LEU A 8 53.98 -77.93 -8.30
CA LEU A 8 53.89 -79.30 -8.84
C LEU A 8 53.96 -80.38 -7.81
N PHE A 9 53.11 -81.33 -7.87
CA PHE A 9 53.11 -82.78 -8.01
C PHE A 9 52.40 -83.55 -6.86
N LEU A 10 51.36 -84.18 -7.24
CA LEU A 10 51.07 -85.64 -7.64
C LEU A 10 50.81 -86.51 -6.42
N LEU A 11 49.57 -87.05 -6.53
CA LEU A 11 49.18 -88.51 -6.62
C LEU A 11 49.27 -89.32 -5.36
N LEU A 12 48.22 -89.92 -4.99
CA LEU A 12 47.85 -91.38 -5.09
C LEU A 12 46.58 -91.65 -4.28
N LEU A 13 45.52 -92.04 -4.95
CA LEU A 13 44.96 -93.33 -5.14
C LEU A 13 44.46 -94.07 -3.88
N ALA A 14 43.20 -94.21 -3.68
CA ALA A 14 42.43 -95.43 -3.98
C ALA A 14 41.26 -95.70 -3.07
N MET A 15 40.27 -96.21 -3.71
CA MET A 15 39.16 -97.11 -3.30
C MET A 15 37.98 -96.56 -2.55
N VAL A 16 36.84 -96.26 -3.31
CA VAL A 16 35.73 -97.20 -3.62
C VAL A 16 34.99 -97.67 -2.39
N VAL A 17 33.77 -97.00 -2.22
CA VAL A 17 32.50 -97.65 -1.95
C VAL A 17 31.37 -96.74 -2.48
N PRO A 18 30.40 -97.15 -3.26
CA PRO A 18 29.30 -96.31 -3.76
C PRO A 18 28.19 -96.26 -2.70
N GLY A 19 28.05 -95.12 -2.09
CA GLY A 19 26.82 -94.76 -1.39
C GLY A 19 25.86 -94.15 -2.40
N LEU A 20 24.80 -94.80 -2.69
CA LEU A 20 23.63 -94.27 -3.41
C LEU A 20 23.09 -93.13 -2.55
N SER A 21 23.38 -91.85 -2.90
CA SER A 21 22.60 -90.70 -2.51
C SER A 21 21.53 -90.60 -3.63
N ALA A 22 20.31 -90.87 -3.24
CA ALA A 22 19.14 -90.52 -4.01
C ALA A 22 19.16 -88.98 -4.18
N GLN A 23 19.48 -88.56 -5.41
CA GLN A 23 19.34 -87.17 -5.81
C GLN A 23 17.83 -86.97 -6.02
N GLU A 24 17.16 -86.35 -5.00
CA GLU A 24 15.84 -85.87 -5.19
C GLU A 24 15.87 -84.87 -6.36
N ARG A 25 15.35 -85.29 -7.49
CA ARG A 25 14.98 -84.39 -8.57
C ARG A 25 13.90 -83.50 -8.06
N THR A 26 14.25 -82.40 -7.54
CA THR A 26 13.31 -81.30 -7.25
C THR A 26 12.86 -80.75 -8.59
N ASP A 27 11.70 -81.15 -9.05
CA ASP A 27 11.05 -80.59 -10.24
C ASP A 27 10.86 -79.07 -10.02
N THR A 28 11.57 -78.27 -10.82
CA THR A 28 11.46 -76.81 -10.78
C THR A 28 10.26 -76.41 -11.67
N ILE A 29 9.24 -75.79 -11.05
CA ILE A 29 8.07 -75.32 -11.78
C ILE A 29 8.25 -73.81 -12.02
N TYR A 30 8.27 -73.41 -13.30
CA TYR A 30 8.33 -71.98 -13.69
C TYR A 30 6.95 -71.43 -13.88
N ASN A 31 6.70 -70.15 -13.45
CA ASN A 31 5.42 -69.51 -13.47
C ASN A 31 4.26 -70.37 -12.93
N PRO A 32 4.39 -70.81 -11.66
CA PRO A 32 3.42 -71.75 -11.09
C PRO A 32 2.04 -71.15 -11.01
N PRO A 33 0.95 -71.82 -11.41
CA PRO A 33 -0.39 -71.35 -11.24
C PRO A 33 -0.74 -71.36 -9.72
N ILE A 34 -0.94 -70.20 -9.13
CA ILE A 34 -1.34 -70.06 -7.70
C ILE A 34 -2.89 -70.20 -7.65
N VAL A 35 -3.34 -71.27 -7.05
CA VAL A 35 -4.77 -71.51 -6.84
C VAL A 35 -5.20 -70.93 -5.50
N TYR A 36 -5.89 -69.82 -5.49
CA TYR A 36 -6.29 -69.09 -4.27
C TYR A 36 -7.28 -69.84 -3.38
N SER A 37 -8.00 -70.80 -3.92
CA SER A 37 -8.93 -71.66 -3.19
C SER A 37 -8.24 -72.96 -2.64
N GLY A 38 -6.94 -73.10 -2.87
CA GLY A 38 -6.12 -74.20 -2.31
C GLY A 38 -5.74 -74.05 -0.85
N LEU A 39 -5.29 -75.14 -0.25
CA LEU A 39 -4.70 -75.07 1.09
C LEU A 39 -3.40 -74.28 1.04
N PRO A 40 -3.10 -73.33 1.99
CA PRO A 40 -1.87 -72.59 2.03
C PRO A 40 -0.67 -73.52 2.20
N THR A 41 0.32 -73.32 1.34
CA THR A 41 1.59 -74.06 1.42
C THR A 41 2.69 -73.13 1.87
N ARG A 42 3.56 -73.57 2.75
CA ARG A 42 4.70 -72.77 3.23
C ARG A 42 5.90 -72.98 2.31
N TYR A 43 6.48 -71.83 1.94
CA TYR A 43 7.71 -71.79 1.12
C TYR A 43 8.72 -70.85 1.76
N GLU A 44 9.99 -71.17 1.67
CA GLU A 44 11.12 -70.30 1.98
C GLU A 44 11.43 -69.43 0.76
N ILE A 45 11.48 -68.10 0.94
CA ILE A 45 11.84 -67.13 -0.12
C ILE A 45 13.32 -67.32 -0.46
N ALA A 46 13.62 -67.93 -1.60
CA ALA A 46 14.97 -68.11 -2.09
C ALA A 46 15.51 -66.97 -2.94
N GLY A 47 14.63 -66.11 -3.45
CA GLY A 47 15.03 -64.91 -4.18
C GLY A 47 13.89 -63.93 -4.34
N LEU A 48 14.26 -62.62 -4.31
CA LEU A 48 13.36 -61.49 -4.54
C LEU A 48 13.94 -60.62 -5.65
N ARG A 49 13.14 -60.29 -6.64
CA ARG A 49 13.49 -59.37 -7.72
C ARG A 49 12.40 -58.34 -7.90
N VAL A 50 12.78 -57.12 -8.26
CA VAL A 50 11.85 -56.03 -8.54
C VAL A 50 11.79 -55.76 -10.04
N THR A 51 10.58 -55.47 -10.56
CA THR A 51 10.40 -55.10 -11.95
C THR A 51 9.40 -53.95 -12.04
N GLY A 52 9.56 -53.06 -13.03
CA GLY A 52 8.64 -51.92 -13.29
C GLY A 52 8.80 -50.74 -12.37
N ALA A 53 9.87 -50.66 -11.59
CA ALA A 53 10.20 -49.53 -10.72
C ALA A 53 11.64 -49.06 -10.97
N ASP A 54 12.04 -48.84 -12.23
CA ASP A 54 13.41 -48.52 -12.67
C ASP A 54 14.06 -47.32 -11.97
N ASN A 55 13.25 -46.47 -11.34
CA ASN A 55 13.68 -45.26 -10.61
C ASN A 55 13.99 -45.51 -9.11
N TYR A 56 13.86 -46.76 -8.65
CA TYR A 56 14.11 -47.16 -7.26
C TYR A 56 15.06 -48.33 -7.22
N GLU A 57 16.01 -48.31 -6.30
CA GLU A 57 16.91 -49.43 -6.05
C GLU A 57 16.11 -50.61 -5.47
N ASP A 58 16.36 -51.83 -5.99
CA ASP A 58 15.64 -53.07 -5.63
C ASP A 58 15.58 -53.28 -4.11
N TYR A 59 16.67 -53.03 -3.39
CA TYR A 59 16.74 -53.21 -1.93
C TYR A 59 15.77 -52.29 -1.16
N ILE A 60 15.51 -51.07 -1.65
CA ILE A 60 14.57 -50.12 -1.06
C ILE A 60 13.13 -50.68 -1.20
N VAL A 61 12.78 -51.08 -2.39
CA VAL A 61 11.46 -51.66 -2.69
C VAL A 61 11.22 -52.92 -1.91
N ILE A 62 12.19 -53.84 -1.86
CA ILE A 62 12.16 -55.07 -1.06
C ILE A 62 11.96 -54.70 0.44
N GLY A 63 12.68 -53.69 0.95
CA GLY A 63 12.50 -53.17 2.30
C GLY A 63 11.07 -52.65 2.58
N TYR A 64 10.44 -51.94 1.64
CA TYR A 64 9.06 -51.50 1.76
C TYR A 64 8.04 -52.64 1.76
N SER A 65 8.30 -53.73 1.04
CA SER A 65 7.45 -54.91 1.04
C SER A 65 7.42 -55.60 2.40
N GLY A 66 8.54 -55.52 3.12
CA GLY A 66 8.78 -56.23 4.38
C GLY A 66 9.09 -57.74 4.20
N LEU A 67 9.33 -58.19 2.96
CA LEU A 67 9.79 -59.57 2.66
C LEU A 67 11.33 -59.60 2.61
N LYS A 68 11.91 -60.70 3.03
CA LYS A 68 13.37 -60.95 2.97
C LYS A 68 13.64 -62.32 2.42
N VAL A 69 14.77 -62.46 1.76
CA VAL A 69 15.29 -63.78 1.35
C VAL A 69 15.59 -64.55 2.64
N GLY A 70 15.07 -65.78 2.72
CA GLY A 70 15.14 -66.65 3.87
C GLY A 70 13.87 -66.64 4.78
N ASP A 71 12.93 -65.73 4.53
CA ASP A 71 11.67 -65.71 5.26
C ASP A 71 10.75 -66.86 4.79
N GLU A 72 10.05 -67.52 5.72
CA GLU A 72 8.97 -68.47 5.40
C GLU A 72 7.65 -67.69 5.15
N VAL A 73 6.99 -67.95 4.02
CA VAL A 73 5.72 -67.34 3.66
C VAL A 73 4.67 -68.39 3.27
N GLU A 74 3.41 -68.14 3.63
CA GLU A 74 2.29 -68.96 3.21
C GLU A 74 1.69 -68.46 1.92
N ILE A 75 1.60 -69.33 0.90
CA ILE A 75 1.05 -69.00 -0.42
C ILE A 75 -0.04 -70.04 -0.83
N PRO A 76 -1.27 -69.56 -1.12
CA PRO A 76 -1.79 -68.21 -0.91
C PRO A 76 -1.93 -67.91 0.56
N GLY A 77 -1.61 -66.63 0.94
CA GLY A 77 -1.66 -66.25 2.36
C GLY A 77 -1.62 -64.76 2.61
N ASN A 78 -1.68 -64.39 3.89
CA ASN A 78 -1.71 -63.01 4.32
C ASN A 78 -0.38 -62.26 4.15
N ASP A 79 0.75 -62.98 4.12
CA ASP A 79 2.07 -62.36 4.04
C ASP A 79 2.27 -61.60 2.77
N ILE A 80 1.89 -62.19 1.62
CA ILE A 80 1.93 -61.56 0.29
C ILE A 80 0.93 -60.40 0.20
N THR A 81 -0.26 -60.59 0.74
CA THR A 81 -1.28 -59.53 0.77
C THR A 81 -0.85 -58.34 1.60
N THR A 82 -0.16 -58.61 2.74
CA THR A 82 0.38 -57.58 3.62
C THR A 82 1.55 -56.83 2.96
N ALA A 83 2.42 -57.55 2.25
CA ALA A 83 3.53 -56.94 1.50
C ALA A 83 3.00 -56.02 0.37
N VAL A 84 1.99 -56.45 -0.39
CA VAL A 84 1.33 -55.61 -1.40
C VAL A 84 0.71 -54.38 -0.75
N LYS A 85 -0.02 -54.54 0.37
CA LYS A 85 -0.61 -53.40 1.12
C LYS A 85 0.45 -52.41 1.63
N ARG A 86 1.62 -52.90 2.10
CA ARG A 86 2.72 -52.05 2.54
C ARG A 86 3.30 -51.23 1.39
N LEU A 87 3.54 -51.85 0.24
CA LEU A 87 4.01 -51.21 -0.98
C LEU A 87 3.02 -50.09 -1.43
N MET A 88 1.73 -50.43 -1.47
CA MET A 88 0.68 -49.45 -1.87
C MET A 88 0.54 -48.27 -0.88
N ARG A 89 0.74 -48.51 0.43
CA ARG A 89 0.69 -47.46 1.46
C ARG A 89 1.79 -46.39 1.31
N GLN A 90 2.90 -46.71 0.65
CA GLN A 90 3.94 -45.73 0.36
C GLN A 90 3.47 -44.61 -0.56
N GLY A 91 2.36 -44.82 -1.31
CA GLY A 91 1.84 -43.83 -2.28
C GLY A 91 2.72 -43.63 -3.51
N LEU A 92 3.80 -44.38 -3.64
CA LEU A 92 4.81 -44.26 -4.71
C LEU A 92 4.40 -45.06 -5.96
N PHE A 93 3.54 -46.04 -5.80
CA PHE A 93 3.20 -47.02 -6.83
C PHE A 93 1.71 -46.92 -7.19
N ALA A 94 1.41 -46.94 -8.48
CA ALA A 94 0.05 -47.01 -9.03
C ALA A 94 -0.50 -48.44 -8.95
N GLN A 95 0.38 -49.45 -9.06
CA GLN A 95 0.06 -50.85 -8.97
C GLN A 95 1.21 -51.63 -8.37
N ALA A 96 0.88 -52.59 -7.52
CA ALA A 96 1.86 -53.54 -6.95
C ALA A 96 1.28 -54.95 -7.03
N GLN A 97 2.05 -55.84 -7.58
CA GLN A 97 1.73 -57.27 -7.68
C GLN A 97 2.96 -58.08 -7.30
N ILE A 98 2.78 -59.17 -6.58
CA ILE A 98 3.84 -60.12 -6.27
C ILE A 98 3.53 -61.41 -7.01
N LEU A 99 4.42 -61.77 -7.92
CA LEU A 99 4.30 -62.97 -8.80
C LEU A 99 5.30 -64.03 -8.36
N ALA A 100 4.88 -65.29 -8.43
CA ALA A 100 5.80 -66.40 -8.24
C ALA A 100 6.53 -66.71 -9.57
N GLU A 101 7.84 -66.50 -9.62
CA GLU A 101 8.64 -66.78 -10.82
C GLU A 101 8.92 -68.26 -10.97
N LYS A 102 9.30 -68.93 -9.89
CA LYS A 102 9.54 -70.37 -9.88
C LYS A 102 9.41 -70.98 -8.48
N ILE A 103 9.06 -72.23 -8.42
CA ILE A 103 9.08 -73.06 -7.19
C ILE A 103 9.98 -74.28 -7.42
N ALA A 104 10.87 -74.54 -6.45
CA ALA A 104 11.67 -75.75 -6.48
C ALA A 104 11.69 -76.37 -5.07
N GLY A 105 10.92 -77.45 -4.91
CA GLY A 105 10.70 -78.06 -3.58
C GLY A 105 9.99 -77.12 -2.62
N ASN A 106 10.61 -76.80 -1.51
CA ASN A 106 10.09 -75.84 -0.49
C ASN A 106 10.56 -74.37 -0.73
N LYS A 107 11.23 -74.10 -1.87
CA LYS A 107 11.80 -72.79 -2.16
C LYS A 107 11.03 -72.09 -3.25
N ILE A 108 10.74 -70.77 -3.04
CA ILE A 108 10.03 -69.93 -3.99
C ILE A 108 10.88 -68.70 -4.33
N TRP A 109 10.82 -68.29 -5.61
CA TRP A 109 11.37 -67.00 -6.08
C TRP A 109 10.20 -66.13 -6.44
N LEU A 110 10.21 -64.89 -5.87
CA LEU A 110 9.15 -63.91 -6.04
C LEU A 110 9.62 -62.71 -6.84
N VAL A 111 8.74 -62.18 -7.69
CA VAL A 111 8.95 -60.95 -8.47
C VAL A 111 7.94 -59.91 -7.96
N ILE A 112 8.43 -58.86 -7.43
CA ILE A 112 7.64 -57.66 -7.06
C ILE A 112 7.48 -56.82 -8.33
N ASN A 113 6.35 -56.92 -8.96
CA ASN A 113 6.04 -56.22 -10.19
C ASN A 113 5.27 -54.93 -9.84
N LEU A 114 5.84 -53.78 -10.15
CA LEU A 114 5.33 -52.50 -9.78
C LEU A 114 5.08 -51.62 -11.00
N ARG A 115 4.11 -50.73 -10.86
CA ARG A 115 3.97 -49.57 -11.74
C ARG A 115 4.07 -48.31 -10.88
N THR A 116 5.04 -47.48 -11.14
CA THR A 116 5.27 -46.23 -10.39
C THR A 116 4.17 -45.21 -10.74
N GLN A 117 3.83 -44.35 -9.76
CA GLN A 117 2.93 -43.19 -10.02
C GLN A 117 3.61 -42.27 -11.04
N PRO A 118 2.88 -41.81 -12.05
CA PRO A 118 3.42 -40.87 -13.02
C PRO A 118 3.73 -39.53 -12.36
N ARG A 119 4.67 -38.80 -12.94
CA ARG A 119 5.06 -37.47 -12.51
C ARG A 119 4.63 -36.43 -13.51
N ILE A 120 4.47 -35.17 -13.03
CA ILE A 120 4.10 -34.03 -13.87
C ILE A 120 5.34 -33.57 -14.64
N SER A 121 5.28 -33.61 -15.99
CA SER A 121 6.28 -33.00 -16.86
C SER A 121 5.96 -31.53 -17.09
N GLU A 122 4.70 -31.18 -17.33
CA GLU A 122 4.19 -29.85 -17.61
C GLU A 122 2.73 -29.74 -17.20
N VAL A 123 2.28 -28.49 -16.89
CA VAL A 123 0.87 -28.18 -16.69
C VAL A 123 0.42 -27.17 -17.74
N GLN A 124 -0.55 -27.55 -18.55
CA GLN A 124 -1.11 -26.72 -19.60
C GLN A 124 -2.52 -26.22 -19.21
N TYR A 125 -2.77 -24.95 -19.46
CA TYR A 125 -4.00 -24.28 -19.04
C TYR A 125 -4.77 -23.78 -20.27
N GLY A 126 -6.01 -24.28 -20.47
CA GLY A 126 -6.92 -23.89 -21.52
C GLY A 126 -8.11 -23.06 -21.01
N GLY A 127 -8.70 -22.21 -21.86
CA GLY A 127 -9.94 -21.48 -21.57
C GLY A 127 -9.83 -20.30 -20.57
N MET A 128 -8.62 -19.90 -20.16
CA MET A 128 -8.42 -18.85 -19.15
C MET A 128 -7.45 -17.74 -19.58
N LYS A 129 -7.56 -16.57 -18.96
CA LYS A 129 -6.67 -15.43 -19.18
C LYS A 129 -5.30 -15.67 -18.52
N LYS A 130 -4.26 -14.97 -18.98
CA LYS A 130 -2.90 -15.05 -18.41
C LYS A 130 -2.87 -14.81 -16.90
N SER A 131 -3.54 -13.76 -16.42
CA SER A 131 -3.59 -13.43 -14.98
C SER A 131 -4.32 -14.50 -14.14
N GLU A 132 -5.37 -15.11 -14.69
CA GLU A 132 -6.10 -16.20 -14.03
C GLU A 132 -5.24 -17.45 -13.92
N ARG A 133 -4.46 -17.76 -14.97
CA ARG A 133 -3.51 -18.86 -14.98
C ARG A 133 -2.42 -18.69 -13.92
N GLU A 134 -1.80 -17.50 -13.84
CA GLU A 134 -0.75 -17.20 -12.86
C GLU A 134 -1.26 -17.32 -11.42
N GLU A 135 -2.49 -16.87 -11.15
CA GLU A 135 -3.12 -16.99 -9.85
C GLU A 135 -3.47 -18.46 -9.50
N LEU A 136 -4.05 -19.20 -10.44
CA LEU A 136 -4.36 -20.62 -10.28
C LEU A 136 -3.10 -21.47 -10.07
N GLN A 137 -2.03 -21.20 -10.78
CA GLN A 137 -0.76 -21.89 -10.65
C GLN A 137 -0.22 -21.81 -9.21
N LYS A 138 -0.33 -20.64 -8.59
CA LYS A 138 0.06 -20.43 -7.18
C LYS A 138 -0.82 -21.23 -6.21
N ARG A 139 -2.13 -21.33 -6.49
CA ARG A 139 -3.09 -22.04 -5.62
C ARG A 139 -3.01 -23.55 -5.75
N LEU A 140 -2.81 -24.05 -6.96
CA LEU A 140 -2.79 -25.49 -7.26
C LEU A 140 -1.49 -26.18 -6.83
N GLN A 141 -0.37 -25.45 -6.82
CA GLN A 141 0.97 -25.95 -6.47
C GLN A 141 1.35 -27.22 -7.23
N LEU A 142 0.88 -27.38 -8.46
CA LEU A 142 1.24 -28.48 -9.35
C LEU A 142 2.59 -28.14 -9.99
N MET A 143 3.67 -28.68 -9.42
CA MET A 143 5.02 -28.42 -9.90
C MET A 143 5.53 -29.59 -10.75
N LYS A 144 6.40 -29.30 -11.72
CA LYS A 144 7.14 -30.31 -12.47
C LYS A 144 7.86 -31.28 -11.51
N GLY A 145 7.77 -32.57 -11.78
CA GLY A 145 8.35 -33.63 -10.96
C GLY A 145 7.47 -34.11 -9.79
N ASN A 146 6.38 -33.40 -9.44
CA ASN A 146 5.43 -33.90 -8.45
C ASN A 146 4.69 -35.12 -8.99
N GLN A 147 4.40 -36.09 -8.12
CA GLN A 147 3.56 -37.24 -8.47
C GLN A 147 2.13 -36.78 -8.74
N ILE A 148 1.46 -37.47 -9.68
CA ILE A 148 0.05 -37.22 -9.97
C ILE A 148 -0.78 -38.46 -9.58
N THR A 149 -1.79 -38.18 -8.75
CA THR A 149 -2.76 -39.20 -8.30
C THR A 149 -4.17 -38.68 -8.57
N GLN A 150 -5.16 -39.58 -8.62
CA GLN A 150 -6.56 -39.19 -8.79
C GLN A 150 -7.04 -38.20 -7.74
N ASN A 151 -6.53 -38.31 -6.51
CA ASN A 151 -6.85 -37.35 -5.43
C ASN A 151 -6.34 -35.93 -5.75
N ILE A 152 -5.11 -35.81 -6.28
CA ILE A 152 -4.54 -34.51 -6.71
C ILE A 152 -5.37 -33.93 -7.86
N VAL A 153 -5.78 -34.74 -8.82
CA VAL A 153 -6.66 -34.31 -9.92
C VAL A 153 -8.00 -33.82 -9.39
N ASN A 154 -8.66 -34.57 -8.51
CA ASN A 154 -9.93 -34.18 -7.91
C ASN A 154 -9.81 -32.87 -7.09
N ARG A 155 -8.75 -32.75 -6.30
CA ARG A 155 -8.47 -31.52 -5.53
C ARG A 155 -8.21 -30.33 -6.45
N ALA A 156 -7.44 -30.51 -7.51
CA ALA A 156 -7.16 -29.48 -8.51
C ALA A 156 -8.45 -29.03 -9.23
N THR A 157 -9.34 -29.96 -9.56
CA THR A 157 -10.67 -29.67 -10.12
C THR A 157 -11.48 -28.80 -9.16
N GLN A 158 -11.63 -29.21 -7.90
CA GLN A 158 -12.37 -28.46 -6.87
C GLN A 158 -11.81 -27.05 -6.65
N ILE A 159 -10.48 -26.92 -6.55
CA ILE A 159 -9.84 -25.61 -6.38
C ILE A 159 -10.11 -24.71 -7.60
N THR A 160 -10.06 -25.27 -8.81
CA THR A 160 -10.28 -24.51 -10.04
C THR A 160 -11.76 -24.10 -10.18
N GLU A 161 -12.70 -25.01 -9.92
CA GLU A 161 -14.14 -24.71 -9.92
C GLU A 161 -14.47 -23.61 -8.90
N LYS A 162 -14.00 -23.76 -7.66
CA LYS A 162 -14.19 -22.76 -6.60
C LYS A 162 -13.60 -21.39 -7.00
N TYR A 163 -12.41 -21.39 -7.60
CA TYR A 163 -11.77 -20.16 -8.07
C TYR A 163 -12.64 -19.40 -9.09
N PHE A 164 -13.23 -20.10 -10.06
CA PHE A 164 -14.09 -19.47 -11.04
C PHE A 164 -15.47 -19.13 -10.48
N ALA A 165 -16.02 -19.94 -9.58
CA ALA A 165 -17.25 -19.62 -8.85
C ALA A 165 -17.08 -18.31 -8.04
N ASP A 166 -15.98 -18.13 -7.33
CA ASP A 166 -15.64 -16.89 -6.59
C ASP A 166 -15.48 -15.67 -7.51
N LYS A 167 -15.17 -15.90 -8.80
CA LYS A 167 -15.17 -14.85 -9.83
C LYS A 167 -16.54 -14.61 -10.49
N GLY A 168 -17.57 -15.36 -10.06
CA GLY A 168 -18.95 -15.26 -10.51
C GLY A 168 -19.31 -16.15 -11.68
N PHE A 169 -18.45 -17.08 -12.05
CA PHE A 169 -18.71 -18.10 -13.07
C PHE A 169 -19.19 -19.39 -12.39
N GLY A 170 -20.39 -19.34 -11.77
CA GLY A 170 -20.94 -20.45 -11.01
C GLY A 170 -21.24 -21.71 -11.83
N ASN A 171 -21.37 -21.57 -13.15
CA ASN A 171 -21.62 -22.66 -14.09
C ASN A 171 -20.34 -23.11 -14.83
N ALA A 172 -19.14 -22.66 -14.38
CA ALA A 172 -17.90 -23.06 -15.02
C ALA A 172 -17.68 -24.55 -14.92
N THR A 173 -17.32 -25.18 -16.04
CA THR A 173 -16.97 -26.61 -16.10
C THR A 173 -15.48 -26.76 -16.25
N VAL A 174 -14.87 -27.60 -15.39
CA VAL A 174 -13.44 -27.86 -15.37
C VAL A 174 -13.19 -29.31 -15.79
N LYS A 175 -12.37 -29.47 -16.81
CA LYS A 175 -11.94 -30.80 -17.28
C LYS A 175 -10.43 -30.90 -17.10
N ILE A 176 -10.00 -31.80 -16.22
CA ILE A 176 -8.57 -32.12 -16.04
C ILE A 176 -8.34 -33.51 -16.66
N TRP A 177 -7.43 -33.57 -17.59
CA TRP A 177 -7.05 -34.83 -18.24
C TRP A 177 -5.51 -34.93 -18.37
N LEU A 178 -5.03 -36.13 -18.46
CA LEU A 178 -3.62 -36.48 -18.45
C LEU A 178 -3.21 -37.01 -19.82
N GLN A 179 -2.10 -36.51 -20.35
CA GLN A 179 -1.49 -36.97 -21.59
C GLN A 179 -0.09 -37.48 -21.29
N GLU A 180 0.28 -38.64 -21.84
CA GLU A 180 1.67 -39.13 -21.70
C GLU A 180 2.65 -38.19 -22.41
N ASP A 181 3.72 -37.87 -21.72
CA ASP A 181 4.86 -37.15 -22.31
C ASP A 181 5.79 -38.16 -22.99
N LEU A 182 5.68 -38.23 -24.32
CA LEU A 182 6.48 -39.16 -25.11
C LEU A 182 8.01 -38.89 -25.04
N SER A 183 8.42 -37.70 -24.54
CA SER A 183 9.86 -37.36 -24.39
C SER A 183 10.47 -37.86 -23.08
N HIS A 184 9.65 -38.19 -22.08
CA HIS A 184 10.07 -38.59 -20.74
C HIS A 184 9.28 -39.82 -20.26
N LYS A 185 9.98 -40.90 -19.92
CA LYS A 185 9.37 -42.16 -19.44
C LYS A 185 8.67 -41.89 -18.08
N ASN A 186 7.40 -42.33 -17.97
CA ASN A 186 6.58 -42.20 -16.75
C ASN A 186 6.29 -40.76 -16.32
N GLU A 187 6.31 -39.80 -17.24
CA GLU A 187 5.87 -38.42 -17.02
C GLU A 187 4.58 -38.13 -17.81
N MET A 188 3.77 -37.25 -17.25
CA MET A 188 2.51 -36.83 -17.85
C MET A 188 2.37 -35.33 -17.91
N ILE A 189 1.79 -34.84 -18.99
CA ILE A 189 1.32 -33.46 -19.14
C ILE A 189 -0.08 -33.38 -18.55
N VAL A 190 -0.29 -32.44 -17.64
CA VAL A 190 -1.59 -32.18 -17.02
C VAL A 190 -2.28 -31.07 -17.78
N HIS A 191 -3.39 -31.36 -18.44
CA HIS A 191 -4.23 -30.37 -19.12
C HIS A 191 -5.36 -29.94 -18.19
N ILE A 192 -5.51 -28.63 -17.96
CA ILE A 192 -6.59 -28.02 -17.18
C ILE A 192 -7.39 -27.11 -18.11
N ASP A 193 -8.48 -27.62 -18.64
CA ASP A 193 -9.35 -26.92 -19.56
C ASP A 193 -10.59 -26.42 -18.82
N VAL A 194 -10.88 -25.14 -18.96
CA VAL A 194 -12.00 -24.48 -18.28
C VAL A 194 -12.93 -23.84 -19.30
N ASP A 195 -14.17 -24.29 -19.32
CA ASP A 195 -15.25 -23.55 -19.96
C ASP A 195 -15.96 -22.72 -18.89
N LYS A 196 -15.77 -21.41 -18.96
CA LYS A 196 -16.31 -20.48 -17.95
C LYS A 196 -17.77 -20.21 -18.06
N HIS A 197 -18.37 -20.46 -19.25
CA HIS A 197 -19.71 -19.99 -19.58
C HIS A 197 -19.90 -18.50 -19.26
N SER A 198 -21.13 -18.04 -19.08
CA SER A 198 -21.45 -16.67 -18.69
C SER A 198 -21.51 -16.53 -17.17
N LYS A 199 -21.19 -15.32 -16.68
CA LYS A 199 -21.33 -15.02 -15.25
C LYS A 199 -22.77 -15.13 -14.81
N VAL A 200 -23.02 -15.82 -13.72
CA VAL A 200 -24.32 -15.88 -13.07
C VAL A 200 -24.62 -14.53 -12.42
N LYS A 201 -25.80 -13.96 -12.70
CA LYS A 201 -26.25 -12.66 -12.19
C LYS A 201 -27.48 -12.82 -11.31
N VAL A 202 -27.62 -11.97 -10.31
CA VAL A 202 -28.86 -11.92 -9.51
C VAL A 202 -29.94 -11.20 -10.34
N HIS A 203 -31.07 -11.89 -10.52
CA HIS A 203 -32.25 -11.30 -11.14
C HIS A 203 -33.06 -10.55 -10.11
N LYS A 204 -33.51 -11.22 -9.05
CA LYS A 204 -34.31 -10.60 -7.99
C LYS A 204 -34.02 -11.23 -6.63
N ILE A 205 -34.21 -10.45 -5.56
CA ILE A 205 -34.10 -10.87 -4.17
C ILE A 205 -35.47 -10.69 -3.52
N TYR A 206 -36.00 -11.78 -2.97
CA TYR A 206 -37.25 -11.81 -2.20
C TYR A 206 -36.89 -11.99 -0.73
N ILE A 207 -37.46 -11.17 0.12
CA ILE A 207 -37.23 -11.21 1.55
C ILE A 207 -38.61 -11.32 2.22
N GLU A 208 -38.78 -12.29 3.08
CA GLU A 208 -39.99 -12.54 3.85
C GLU A 208 -39.71 -12.53 5.35
N GLY A 209 -40.72 -12.22 6.18
CA GLY A 209 -40.57 -12.14 7.64
C GLY A 209 -40.03 -10.81 8.17
N ASN A 210 -39.78 -9.82 7.30
CA ASN A 210 -39.26 -8.50 7.66
C ASN A 210 -40.40 -7.47 7.88
N GLU A 211 -40.83 -7.29 9.12
CA GLU A 211 -41.87 -6.32 9.49
C GLU A 211 -41.28 -4.94 9.82
N VAL A 212 -40.13 -4.88 10.50
CA VAL A 212 -39.49 -3.64 10.99
C VAL A 212 -38.64 -2.95 9.93
N LEU A 213 -37.92 -3.71 9.13
CA LEU A 213 -37.11 -3.18 8.05
C LEU A 213 -37.73 -3.51 6.69
N SER A 214 -38.05 -2.50 5.90
CA SER A 214 -38.54 -2.72 4.54
C SER A 214 -37.49 -3.39 3.66
N ASP A 215 -37.93 -4.17 2.66
CA ASP A 215 -37.07 -4.79 1.63
C ASP A 215 -36.04 -3.86 1.07
N GLY A 216 -36.42 -2.61 0.76
CA GLY A 216 -35.52 -1.62 0.22
C GLY A 216 -34.38 -1.22 1.19
N LYS A 217 -34.60 -1.27 2.50
CA LYS A 217 -33.54 -1.05 3.50
C LYS A 217 -32.64 -2.27 3.58
N LEU A 218 -33.18 -3.48 3.62
CA LEU A 218 -32.41 -4.73 3.67
C LEU A 218 -31.58 -4.92 2.40
N LYS A 219 -32.16 -4.66 1.21
CA LYS A 219 -31.41 -4.69 -0.08
C LYS A 219 -30.28 -3.66 -0.17
N ARG A 220 -30.27 -2.62 0.68
CA ARG A 220 -29.11 -1.69 0.83
C ARG A 220 -28.04 -2.24 1.75
N VAL A 221 -28.41 -3.06 2.73
CA VAL A 221 -27.46 -3.75 3.62
C VAL A 221 -26.68 -4.83 2.85
N ILE A 222 -27.36 -5.49 1.91
CA ILE A 222 -26.76 -6.42 0.95
C ILE A 222 -25.82 -5.64 0.03
N LYS A 223 -24.51 -5.83 0.18
CA LYS A 223 -23.50 -5.03 -0.53
C LYS A 223 -22.94 -5.69 -1.78
N LYS A 224 -22.83 -7.03 -1.74
CA LYS A 224 -22.13 -7.80 -2.78
C LYS A 224 -23.10 -8.51 -3.72
N THR A 225 -24.26 -8.97 -3.21
CA THR A 225 -25.31 -9.66 -3.95
C THR A 225 -26.37 -8.66 -4.39
N ASN A 226 -26.24 -8.05 -5.56
CA ASN A 226 -27.12 -6.96 -5.99
C ASN A 226 -28.01 -7.34 -7.17
N GLU A 227 -29.29 -6.91 -7.14
CA GLU A 227 -30.26 -7.06 -8.25
C GLU A 227 -29.83 -6.28 -9.50
N GLY A 228 -30.14 -6.82 -10.68
CA GLY A 228 -30.01 -6.11 -11.95
C GLY A 228 -31.07 -5.01 -12.12
N GLY A 229 -30.77 -3.93 -12.87
CA GLY A 229 -31.75 -2.94 -13.32
C GLY A 229 -31.78 -1.59 -12.61
N ASN A 230 -31.05 -1.37 -11.55
CA ASN A 230 -30.98 -0.07 -10.90
C ASN A 230 -29.94 0.85 -11.55
N ILE A 231 -30.37 1.97 -12.16
CA ILE A 231 -29.53 2.95 -12.87
C ILE A 231 -28.49 3.59 -11.92
N TRP A 232 -28.80 3.76 -10.63
CA TRP A 232 -27.88 4.33 -9.64
C TRP A 232 -26.78 3.37 -9.17
N LYS A 233 -26.89 2.08 -9.53
CA LYS A 233 -25.92 1.03 -9.22
C LYS A 233 -25.11 0.56 -10.46
N ILE A 234 -24.81 1.47 -11.38
CA ILE A 234 -24.05 1.16 -12.63
C ILE A 234 -22.69 0.53 -12.32
N PHE A 235 -22.04 0.95 -11.23
CA PHE A 235 -20.72 0.43 -10.82
C PHE A 235 -20.79 -0.70 -9.81
N SER A 236 -21.99 -1.16 -9.40
CA SER A 236 -22.10 -2.27 -8.45
C SER A 236 -21.95 -3.61 -9.14
N GLN A 237 -21.36 -4.56 -8.43
CA GLN A 237 -21.16 -5.92 -8.88
C GLN A 237 -22.51 -6.65 -8.89
N LYS A 238 -22.93 -7.15 -10.05
CA LYS A 238 -24.23 -7.85 -10.26
C LYS A 238 -24.08 -9.36 -10.38
N LYS A 239 -22.87 -9.91 -10.18
CA LYS A 239 -22.60 -11.34 -10.23
C LYS A 239 -23.01 -12.00 -8.91
N PHE A 240 -23.54 -13.23 -9.01
CA PHE A 240 -23.76 -14.06 -7.83
C PHE A 240 -22.46 -14.82 -7.49
N VAL A 241 -22.07 -14.75 -6.22
CA VAL A 241 -20.95 -15.49 -5.63
C VAL A 241 -21.41 -15.99 -4.27
N GLU A 242 -21.35 -17.30 -4.06
CA GLU A 242 -21.87 -17.94 -2.85
C GLU A 242 -21.25 -17.40 -1.56
N SER A 243 -19.93 -17.22 -1.52
CA SER A 243 -19.25 -16.67 -0.34
C SER A 243 -19.67 -15.22 -0.05
N ASP A 244 -19.83 -14.40 -1.09
CA ASP A 244 -20.31 -13.02 -0.98
C ASP A 244 -21.77 -12.97 -0.47
N TYR A 245 -22.59 -13.93 -0.90
CA TYR A 245 -23.97 -14.06 -0.47
C TYR A 245 -24.07 -14.46 1.00
N ARG A 246 -23.27 -15.42 1.46
CA ARG A 246 -23.21 -15.79 2.88
C ARG A 246 -22.79 -14.62 3.78
N ASP A 247 -21.81 -13.83 3.33
CA ASP A 247 -21.43 -12.59 4.00
C ASP A 247 -22.59 -11.59 4.06
N ASP A 248 -23.38 -11.47 2.99
CA ASP A 248 -24.51 -10.55 2.95
C ASP A 248 -25.67 -10.99 3.86
N LEU A 249 -25.92 -12.31 4.01
CA LEU A 249 -26.86 -12.84 5.02
C LEU A 249 -26.44 -12.47 6.44
N ASN A 250 -25.16 -12.65 6.76
CA ASN A 250 -24.62 -12.25 8.07
C ASN A 250 -24.81 -10.74 8.31
N ARG A 251 -24.62 -9.90 7.29
CA ARG A 251 -24.84 -8.45 7.41
C ARG A 251 -26.29 -8.09 7.69
N ILE A 252 -27.26 -8.86 7.19
CA ILE A 252 -28.68 -8.67 7.53
C ILE A 252 -28.87 -8.89 9.02
N ILE A 253 -28.37 -10.00 9.57
CA ILE A 253 -28.47 -10.30 11.00
C ILE A 253 -27.71 -9.26 11.84
N GLU A 254 -26.48 -8.89 11.45
CA GLU A 254 -25.74 -7.79 12.11
C GLU A 254 -26.55 -6.48 12.14
N LYS A 255 -27.31 -6.19 11.06
CA LYS A 255 -28.13 -4.97 11.00
C LYS A 255 -29.29 -5.01 11.99
N TYR A 256 -29.93 -6.14 12.16
CA TYR A 256 -30.96 -6.35 13.18
C TYR A 256 -30.36 -6.26 14.59
N ASN A 257 -29.21 -6.88 14.82
CA ASN A 257 -28.48 -6.80 16.09
C ASN A 257 -28.05 -5.36 16.43
N GLU A 258 -27.66 -4.55 15.44
CA GLU A 258 -27.40 -3.10 15.62
C GLU A 258 -28.64 -2.34 16.12
N MET A 259 -29.84 -2.83 15.81
CA MET A 259 -31.11 -2.19 16.17
C MET A 259 -31.74 -2.79 17.43
N GLY A 260 -31.06 -3.73 18.09
CA GLY A 260 -31.50 -4.39 19.31
C GLY A 260 -32.26 -5.69 19.11
N TYR A 261 -32.42 -6.17 17.90
CA TYR A 261 -33.09 -7.44 17.60
C TYR A 261 -32.09 -8.60 17.72
N ARG A 262 -31.77 -8.95 18.95
CA ARG A 262 -30.75 -9.94 19.32
C ARG A 262 -31.03 -11.33 18.76
N ASP A 263 -32.29 -11.73 18.75
CA ASP A 263 -32.74 -13.08 18.36
C ASP A 263 -33.02 -13.19 16.86
N ALA A 264 -32.73 -12.14 16.07
CA ALA A 264 -32.90 -12.16 14.62
C ALA A 264 -32.09 -13.27 13.98
N LYS A 265 -32.75 -14.08 13.14
CA LYS A 265 -32.09 -15.21 12.45
C LYS A 265 -32.69 -15.41 11.05
N ILE A 266 -31.90 -16.00 10.17
CA ILE A 266 -32.38 -16.51 8.88
C ILE A 266 -32.98 -17.90 9.13
N LEU A 267 -34.27 -18.07 8.82
CA LEU A 267 -34.98 -19.35 8.95
C LEU A 267 -34.63 -20.27 7.79
N SER A 268 -34.68 -19.73 6.60
CA SER A 268 -34.29 -20.46 5.39
C SER A 268 -33.76 -19.50 4.31
N ASP A 269 -32.89 -19.99 3.44
CA ASP A 269 -32.47 -19.31 2.24
C ASP A 269 -32.40 -20.26 1.07
N SER A 270 -32.74 -19.78 -0.12
CA SER A 270 -32.63 -20.56 -1.35
C SER A 270 -32.26 -19.71 -2.56
N VAL A 271 -31.48 -20.30 -3.44
CA VAL A 271 -31.05 -19.70 -4.70
C VAL A 271 -31.58 -20.53 -5.83
N VAL A 272 -32.53 -19.99 -6.58
CA VAL A 272 -33.25 -20.70 -7.65
C VAL A 272 -32.82 -20.20 -9.02
N PRO A 273 -32.46 -21.06 -9.96
CA PRO A 273 -32.13 -20.65 -11.33
C PRO A 273 -33.29 -19.92 -12.01
N TYR A 274 -32.98 -18.78 -12.64
CA TYR A 274 -33.91 -18.02 -13.46
C TYR A 274 -33.33 -17.85 -14.88
N GLY A 275 -33.76 -18.71 -15.83
CA GLY A 275 -33.16 -18.76 -17.17
C GLY A 275 -31.74 -19.30 -17.19
N GLU A 276 -30.96 -19.00 -18.24
CA GLU A 276 -29.64 -19.62 -18.45
C GLU A 276 -28.54 -19.13 -17.52
N ASN A 277 -28.54 -17.83 -17.15
CA ASN A 277 -27.42 -17.19 -16.44
C ASN A 277 -27.88 -16.21 -15.35
N LYS A 278 -29.02 -16.46 -14.72
CA LYS A 278 -29.57 -15.66 -13.65
C LYS A 278 -30.08 -16.53 -12.52
N VAL A 279 -30.15 -15.96 -11.32
CA VAL A 279 -30.73 -16.60 -10.14
C VAL A 279 -31.68 -15.65 -9.44
N ASP A 280 -32.75 -16.19 -8.87
CA ASP A 280 -33.59 -15.56 -7.87
C ASP A 280 -33.19 -16.05 -6.50
N VAL A 281 -33.11 -15.10 -5.54
CA VAL A 281 -32.71 -15.37 -4.17
C VAL A 281 -33.90 -15.17 -3.26
N TYR A 282 -34.19 -16.14 -2.43
CA TYR A 282 -35.28 -16.11 -1.46
C TYR A 282 -34.65 -16.17 -0.06
N ILE A 283 -35.05 -15.27 0.81
CA ILE A 283 -34.55 -15.16 2.20
C ILE A 283 -35.76 -15.07 3.09
N ASP A 284 -35.93 -16.03 3.98
CA ASP A 284 -36.97 -16.04 5.02
C ASP A 284 -36.29 -15.81 6.37
N LEU A 285 -36.73 -14.80 7.10
CA LEU A 285 -36.12 -14.40 8.38
C LEU A 285 -37.16 -14.21 9.48
N GLU A 286 -36.70 -14.35 10.69
CA GLU A 286 -37.45 -14.01 11.90
C GLU A 286 -36.73 -12.90 12.64
N GLU A 287 -37.38 -11.76 12.87
CA GLU A 287 -36.78 -10.59 13.49
C GLU A 287 -36.60 -10.71 15.00
N GLY A 288 -37.48 -11.46 15.64
CA GLY A 288 -37.51 -11.55 17.11
C GLY A 288 -37.99 -10.28 17.81
N LYS A 289 -37.66 -10.12 19.10
CA LYS A 289 -38.00 -8.94 19.90
C LYS A 289 -36.85 -7.96 19.94
N ARG A 290 -37.17 -6.70 20.18
CA ARG A 290 -36.18 -5.64 20.38
C ARG A 290 -35.82 -5.58 21.87
N TYR A 291 -34.54 -5.64 22.18
CA TYR A 291 -34.02 -5.65 23.55
C TYR A 291 -33.38 -4.32 23.93
N TYR A 292 -33.46 -3.99 25.22
CA TYR A 292 -32.86 -2.81 25.84
C TYR A 292 -31.95 -3.26 27.00
N ILE A 293 -30.93 -2.44 27.27
CA ILE A 293 -30.06 -2.67 28.44
C ILE A 293 -30.77 -2.20 29.68
N SER A 294 -30.97 -3.08 30.66
CA SER A 294 -31.58 -2.77 31.97
C SER A 294 -30.52 -2.32 32.97
N ASP A 295 -29.43 -3.05 33.06
CA ASP A 295 -28.31 -2.75 33.95
C ASP A 295 -26.98 -3.13 33.31
N ILE A 296 -25.89 -2.42 33.71
CA ILE A 296 -24.50 -2.74 33.32
C ILE A 296 -23.69 -2.86 34.61
N SER A 297 -23.11 -4.03 34.81
CA SER A 297 -22.27 -4.29 35.98
C SER A 297 -20.89 -4.78 35.58
N TRP A 298 -19.85 -4.26 36.22
CA TRP A 298 -18.47 -4.67 36.04
C TRP A 298 -18.01 -5.54 37.19
N VAL A 299 -17.35 -6.63 36.87
CA VAL A 299 -16.85 -7.60 37.88
C VAL A 299 -15.37 -7.92 37.56
N GLY A 300 -14.50 -7.72 38.57
CA GLY A 300 -13.07 -8.03 38.47
C GLY A 300 -12.17 -6.90 38.05
N ASN A 301 -12.71 -5.68 37.87
CA ASN A 301 -11.94 -4.48 37.56
C ASN A 301 -11.26 -3.91 38.83
N THR A 302 -9.92 -3.82 38.82
CA THR A 302 -9.13 -3.23 39.90
C THR A 302 -8.32 -2.02 39.46
N LEU A 303 -7.91 -1.96 38.18
CA LEU A 303 -7.13 -0.90 37.60
C LEU A 303 -7.95 0.37 37.31
N TYR A 304 -9.13 0.20 36.75
CA TYR A 304 -10.03 1.30 36.39
C TYR A 304 -11.29 1.22 37.25
N THR A 305 -11.81 2.39 37.65
CA THR A 305 -13.09 2.49 38.32
C THR A 305 -14.25 2.19 37.36
N THR A 306 -15.39 1.76 37.94
CA THR A 306 -16.62 1.54 37.13
C THR A 306 -16.97 2.77 36.28
N ASP A 307 -16.92 3.99 36.83
CA ASP A 307 -17.24 5.22 36.12
C ASP A 307 -16.32 5.45 34.92
N GLN A 308 -15.02 5.10 35.04
CA GLN A 308 -14.07 5.20 33.94
C GLN A 308 -14.35 4.17 32.82
N LEU A 309 -14.73 2.96 33.22
CA LEU A 309 -15.08 1.90 32.28
C LEU A 309 -16.40 2.20 31.57
N ASP A 310 -17.40 2.73 32.30
CA ASP A 310 -18.67 3.18 31.71
C ASP A 310 -18.46 4.32 30.70
N TYR A 311 -17.57 5.24 31.03
CA TYR A 311 -17.17 6.31 30.08
C TYR A 311 -16.55 5.73 28.79
N LEU A 312 -15.63 4.76 28.93
CA LEU A 312 -15.01 4.08 27.78
C LEU A 312 -16.04 3.26 26.99
N LEU A 313 -16.92 2.58 27.67
CA LEU A 313 -17.98 1.78 27.04
C LEU A 313 -18.96 2.65 26.24
N GLY A 314 -19.35 3.81 26.81
CA GLY A 314 -20.25 4.76 26.16
C GLY A 314 -21.67 4.26 25.95
N MET A 315 -22.09 3.20 26.64
CA MET A 315 -23.46 2.66 26.67
C MET A 315 -24.05 2.82 28.07
N LYS A 316 -25.35 2.97 28.16
CA LYS A 316 -26.05 3.25 29.44
C LYS A 316 -27.32 2.37 29.63
N PRO A 317 -27.77 2.12 30.88
CA PRO A 317 -29.10 1.58 31.10
C PRO A 317 -30.17 2.39 30.37
N GLY A 318 -31.12 1.69 29.73
CA GLY A 318 -32.16 2.26 28.87
C GLY A 318 -31.79 2.34 27.38
N ASP A 319 -30.51 2.19 27.01
CA ASP A 319 -30.09 2.14 25.60
C ASP A 319 -30.56 0.84 24.95
N VAL A 320 -30.71 0.89 23.64
CA VAL A 320 -30.97 -0.28 22.81
C VAL A 320 -29.76 -1.23 22.88
N TYR A 321 -30.03 -2.51 23.11
CA TYR A 321 -28.98 -3.53 23.13
C TYR A 321 -28.36 -3.73 21.76
N ASN A 322 -27.29 -2.99 21.49
CA ASN A 322 -26.54 -3.04 20.25
C ASN A 322 -25.27 -3.88 20.42
N GLN A 323 -25.36 -5.17 20.10
CA GLN A 323 -24.28 -6.13 20.26
C GLN A 323 -23.02 -5.75 19.45
N LYS A 324 -23.21 -5.17 18.28
CA LYS A 324 -22.10 -4.70 17.43
C LYS A 324 -21.35 -3.53 18.06
N LEU A 325 -22.11 -2.55 18.60
CA LEU A 325 -21.53 -1.41 19.32
C LEU A 325 -20.82 -1.89 20.58
N LEU A 326 -21.43 -2.82 21.34
CA LEU A 326 -20.82 -3.41 22.53
C LEU A 326 -19.45 -4.03 22.17
N ASN A 327 -19.40 -4.93 21.20
CA ASN A 327 -18.15 -5.55 20.77
C ASN A 327 -17.12 -4.52 20.27
N LYS A 328 -17.57 -3.50 19.55
CA LYS A 328 -16.72 -2.42 19.06
C LYS A 328 -16.08 -1.64 20.21
N ARG A 329 -16.86 -1.23 21.19
CA ARG A 329 -16.40 -0.48 22.38
C ARG A 329 -15.56 -1.32 23.34
N LEU A 330 -15.80 -2.63 23.40
CA LEU A 330 -15.00 -3.51 24.23
C LEU A 330 -13.64 -3.85 23.62
N THR A 331 -13.53 -4.06 22.29
CA THR A 331 -12.34 -4.68 21.70
C THR A 331 -11.78 -4.04 20.43
N MET A 332 -12.60 -3.30 19.64
CA MET A 332 -12.21 -2.89 18.27
C MET A 332 -11.79 -1.43 18.15
N ASP A 333 -12.44 -0.52 18.86
CA ASP A 333 -12.12 0.91 18.79
C ASP A 333 -10.70 1.20 19.30
N ASP A 334 -10.09 2.28 18.79
CA ASP A 334 -8.78 2.74 19.28
C ASP A 334 -8.81 3.03 20.79
N ASP A 335 -9.92 3.53 21.30
CA ASP A 335 -10.20 3.80 22.72
C ASP A 335 -11.03 2.68 23.40
N ALA A 336 -11.03 1.46 22.82
CA ALA A 336 -11.73 0.32 23.40
C ALA A 336 -11.20 -0.03 24.80
N VAL A 337 -12.08 -0.59 25.65
CA VAL A 337 -11.72 -1.02 27.02
C VAL A 337 -10.51 -1.94 27.00
N SER A 338 -10.46 -2.94 26.10
CA SER A 338 -9.30 -3.84 26.00
C SER A 338 -8.00 -3.13 25.66
N ASN A 339 -8.04 -2.09 24.81
CA ASN A 339 -6.84 -1.34 24.46
C ASN A 339 -6.31 -0.52 25.65
N ALA A 340 -7.22 0.06 26.48
CA ALA A 340 -6.82 0.77 27.69
C ALA A 340 -6.03 -0.13 28.66
N TYR A 341 -6.42 -1.40 28.80
CA TYR A 341 -5.69 -2.39 29.61
C TYR A 341 -4.39 -2.83 28.95
N MET A 342 -4.42 -3.16 27.66
CA MET A 342 -3.22 -3.58 26.90
C MET A 342 -2.15 -2.49 26.87
N ASP A 343 -2.52 -1.22 26.88
CA ASP A 343 -1.57 -0.10 26.91
C ASP A 343 -0.91 0.12 28.29
N LYS A 344 -1.43 -0.54 29.31
CA LYS A 344 -0.83 -0.57 30.65
C LYS A 344 -0.11 -1.90 30.96
N GLY A 345 0.10 -2.73 29.96
CA GLY A 345 0.83 -3.99 30.08
C GLY A 345 -0.03 -5.21 30.38
N TYR A 346 -1.33 -5.07 30.53
CA TYR A 346 -2.23 -6.19 30.83
C TYR A 346 -2.54 -7.01 29.58
N LEU A 347 -1.54 -7.73 29.07
CA LEU A 347 -1.66 -8.54 27.87
C LEU A 347 -2.53 -9.79 28.08
N PHE A 348 -2.50 -10.35 29.29
CA PHE A 348 -3.27 -11.56 29.67
C PHE A 348 -4.71 -11.25 30.09
N TYR A 349 -5.14 -10.02 29.90
CA TYR A 349 -6.47 -9.54 30.17
C TYR A 349 -7.54 -10.31 29.38
N GLN A 350 -8.60 -10.66 30.05
CA GLN A 350 -9.77 -11.28 29.45
C GLN A 350 -11.04 -10.53 29.88
N LEU A 351 -11.91 -10.25 28.93
CA LEU A 351 -13.22 -9.62 29.16
C LEU A 351 -14.29 -10.40 28.43
N VAL A 352 -15.29 -10.85 29.22
CA VAL A 352 -16.42 -11.62 28.69
C VAL A 352 -17.71 -10.89 29.05
N PRO A 353 -18.46 -10.38 28.05
CA PRO A 353 -19.81 -9.88 28.28
C PRO A 353 -20.75 -11.04 28.50
N ILE A 354 -21.49 -11.00 29.61
CA ILE A 354 -22.46 -12.02 30.01
C ILE A 354 -23.84 -11.38 30.13
N GLU A 355 -24.81 -11.91 29.42
CA GLU A 355 -26.21 -11.58 29.55
C GLU A 355 -26.77 -12.34 30.77
N LYS A 356 -26.76 -11.68 31.91
CA LYS A 356 -27.05 -12.32 33.21
C LYS A 356 -28.52 -12.70 33.37
N ASN A 357 -29.41 -11.76 33.05
CA ASN A 357 -30.87 -11.95 33.14
C ASN A 357 -31.54 -11.36 31.91
N ILE A 358 -32.54 -12.02 31.38
CA ILE A 358 -33.37 -11.55 30.28
C ILE A 358 -34.82 -11.53 30.77
N ASN A 359 -35.34 -10.34 31.06
CA ASN A 359 -36.70 -10.14 31.58
C ASN A 359 -37.55 -9.42 30.53
N GLY A 360 -38.39 -10.18 29.81
CA GLY A 360 -39.25 -9.64 28.76
C GLY A 360 -38.46 -9.11 27.55
N ASP A 361 -38.16 -7.82 27.54
CA ASP A 361 -37.39 -7.11 26.51
C ASP A 361 -36.13 -6.40 27.05
N SER A 362 -35.77 -6.69 28.29
CA SER A 362 -34.67 -6.05 29.02
C SER A 362 -33.56 -7.05 29.34
N ILE A 363 -32.32 -6.65 29.20
CA ILE A 363 -31.11 -7.46 29.41
C ILE A 363 -30.23 -6.80 30.48
N ASP A 364 -29.93 -7.55 31.56
CA ASP A 364 -28.89 -7.19 32.51
C ASP A 364 -27.53 -7.67 31.98
N LEU A 365 -26.61 -6.75 31.75
CA LEU A 365 -25.30 -7.03 31.18
C LEU A 365 -24.23 -7.03 32.28
N GLU A 366 -23.59 -8.17 32.49
CA GLU A 366 -22.42 -8.30 33.36
C GLU A 366 -21.13 -8.40 32.51
N LEU A 367 -20.26 -7.42 32.67
CA LEU A 367 -18.96 -7.38 32.03
C LEU A 367 -17.91 -7.96 32.98
N ARG A 368 -17.66 -9.27 32.79
CA ARG A 368 -16.77 -10.02 33.69
C ARG A 368 -15.34 -9.94 33.15
N MET A 369 -14.46 -9.50 34.01
CA MET A 369 -13.10 -9.18 33.70
C MET A 369 -12.09 -9.97 34.53
N PHE A 370 -11.06 -10.45 33.91
CA PHE A 370 -9.86 -10.98 34.54
C PHE A 370 -8.67 -10.18 34.05
N GLU A 371 -8.08 -9.34 34.89
CA GLU A 371 -7.02 -8.42 34.51
C GLU A 371 -5.69 -9.14 34.25
N GLY A 372 -5.39 -10.19 35.03
CA GLY A 372 -4.14 -10.92 34.91
C GLY A 372 -2.90 -10.12 35.33
N PRO A 373 -1.70 -10.69 35.21
CA PRO A 373 -0.45 -10.00 35.47
C PRO A 373 -0.07 -9.07 34.33
N GLN A 374 0.71 -8.01 34.64
CA GLN A 374 1.32 -7.17 33.61
C GLN A 374 2.44 -7.92 32.90
N ALA A 375 2.47 -7.82 31.57
CA ALA A 375 3.54 -8.35 30.72
C ALA A 375 4.62 -7.29 30.46
N ARG A 376 5.88 -7.73 30.47
CA ARG A 376 7.03 -6.93 30.04
C ARG A 376 7.58 -7.48 28.75
N VAL A 377 8.03 -6.57 27.88
CA VAL A 377 8.68 -6.97 26.63
C VAL A 377 10.03 -7.63 26.94
N ASN A 378 10.18 -8.90 26.57
CA ASN A 378 11.42 -9.65 26.74
C ASN A 378 12.38 -9.33 25.59
N LYS A 379 11.96 -9.55 24.36
CA LYS A 379 12.77 -9.21 23.16
C LYS A 379 11.90 -8.68 22.02
N VAL A 380 12.54 -7.91 21.16
CA VAL A 380 11.96 -7.40 19.92
C VAL A 380 12.75 -7.95 18.73
N VAL A 381 12.09 -8.71 17.88
CA VAL A 381 12.67 -9.36 16.70
C VAL A 381 12.16 -8.66 15.44
N ILE A 382 13.04 -8.45 14.47
CA ILE A 382 12.70 -7.88 13.16
C ILE A 382 13.06 -8.90 12.11
N THR A 383 12.08 -9.28 11.27
CA THR A 383 12.26 -10.21 10.15
C THR A 383 11.95 -9.53 8.81
N GLY A 384 12.45 -10.05 7.70
CA GLY A 384 12.16 -9.56 6.34
C GLY A 384 12.77 -8.19 5.99
N ASN A 385 13.75 -7.72 6.77
CA ASN A 385 14.51 -6.51 6.47
C ASN A 385 15.81 -6.85 5.74
N ASP A 386 15.79 -6.83 4.41
CA ASP A 386 16.92 -7.21 3.57
C ASP A 386 17.74 -6.01 3.06
N ARG A 387 17.19 -4.78 3.12
CA ARG A 387 17.76 -3.60 2.47
C ARG A 387 18.36 -2.57 3.41
N LEU A 388 17.78 -2.39 4.59
CA LEU A 388 18.25 -1.44 5.61
C LEU A 388 19.18 -2.14 6.61
N TYR A 389 20.05 -1.38 7.25
CA TYR A 389 20.71 -1.86 8.47
C TYR A 389 19.66 -2.00 9.58
N GLU A 390 19.75 -3.08 10.35
CA GLU A 390 18.78 -3.36 11.43
C GLU A 390 18.64 -2.18 12.41
N LYS A 391 19.74 -1.52 12.76
CA LYS A 391 19.73 -0.32 13.62
C LYS A 391 18.83 0.80 13.11
N VAL A 392 18.64 0.90 11.76
CA VAL A 392 17.81 1.93 11.12
C VAL A 392 16.34 1.66 11.37
N VAL A 393 15.91 0.40 11.29
CA VAL A 393 14.54 -0.01 11.61
C VAL A 393 14.30 0.04 13.11
N ARG A 394 15.24 -0.49 13.89
CA ARG A 394 15.11 -0.60 15.35
C ARG A 394 14.98 0.74 16.07
N ARG A 395 15.62 1.79 15.57
CA ARG A 395 15.54 3.16 16.15
C ARG A 395 14.15 3.79 16.03
N ASP A 396 13.35 3.36 15.04
CA ASP A 396 12.00 3.85 14.81
C ASP A 396 10.94 3.08 15.63
N LEU A 397 11.36 1.99 16.32
CA LEU A 397 10.47 1.23 17.21
C LEU A 397 10.27 1.97 18.55
N ARG A 398 9.00 2.03 18.98
CA ARG A 398 8.62 2.55 20.31
C ARG A 398 8.72 1.48 21.39
N VAL A 399 8.55 0.23 20.98
CA VAL A 399 8.63 -0.93 21.88
C VAL A 399 10.08 -1.30 22.15
N LYS A 400 10.46 -1.39 23.42
CA LYS A 400 11.83 -1.74 23.85
C LYS A 400 11.83 -2.88 24.86
N PRO A 401 12.85 -3.77 24.83
CA PRO A 401 13.01 -4.79 25.85
C PRO A 401 13.09 -4.19 27.26
N GLY A 402 12.40 -4.82 28.21
CA GLY A 402 12.31 -4.41 29.63
C GLY A 402 11.18 -3.44 29.97
N GLU A 403 10.60 -2.74 29.00
CA GLU A 403 9.44 -1.86 29.18
C GLU A 403 8.15 -2.67 29.32
N LEU A 404 7.10 -2.09 29.89
CA LEU A 404 5.77 -2.68 29.90
C LEU A 404 5.23 -2.81 28.47
N PHE A 405 4.52 -3.86 28.19
CA PHE A 405 3.84 -4.02 26.91
C PHE A 405 2.79 -2.92 26.71
N SER A 406 2.74 -2.36 25.51
CA SER A 406 1.73 -1.41 25.07
C SER A 406 1.31 -1.73 23.65
N LYS A 407 0.02 -2.03 23.43
CA LYS A 407 -0.52 -2.27 22.09
C LYS A 407 -0.42 -1.03 21.21
N ASN A 408 -0.66 0.14 21.79
CA ASN A 408 -0.52 1.42 21.09
C ASN A 408 0.90 1.63 20.60
N ASP A 409 1.92 1.33 21.40
CA ASP A 409 3.33 1.48 21.00
C ASP A 409 3.73 0.49 19.89
N VAL A 410 3.19 -0.74 19.92
CA VAL A 410 3.35 -1.70 18.82
C VAL A 410 2.75 -1.17 17.52
N MET A 411 1.48 -0.74 17.56
CA MET A 411 0.78 -0.23 16.38
C MET A 411 1.39 1.08 15.87
N ARG A 412 1.88 1.90 16.79
CA ARG A 412 2.59 3.11 16.45
C ARG A 412 3.94 2.83 15.78
N SER A 413 4.68 1.85 16.28
CA SER A 413 5.93 1.39 15.66
C SER A 413 5.70 0.95 14.22
N LEU A 414 4.64 0.17 13.96
CA LEU A 414 4.26 -0.23 12.60
C LEU A 414 3.94 0.96 11.71
N ARG A 415 3.18 1.94 12.21
CA ARG A 415 2.87 3.17 11.44
C ARG A 415 4.13 3.99 11.13
N GLU A 416 5.03 4.15 12.10
CA GLU A 416 6.29 4.86 11.89
C GLU A 416 7.17 4.14 10.86
N ILE A 417 7.28 2.81 10.91
CA ILE A 417 7.98 2.00 9.91
C ILE A 417 7.30 2.12 8.53
N ALA A 418 5.98 2.05 8.44
CA ALA A 418 5.23 2.19 7.19
C ALA A 418 5.46 3.56 6.53
N GLN A 419 5.50 4.63 7.32
CA GLN A 419 5.74 6.00 6.85
C GLN A 419 7.14 6.19 6.25
N THR A 420 8.11 5.35 6.61
CA THR A 420 9.45 5.40 5.98
C THR A 420 9.41 5.02 4.50
N GLY A 421 8.38 4.28 4.06
CA GLY A 421 8.20 3.82 2.68
C GLY A 421 9.13 2.69 2.26
N HIS A 422 9.97 2.16 3.15
CA HIS A 422 10.92 1.08 2.86
C HIS A 422 10.32 -0.31 2.90
N PHE A 423 9.09 -0.44 3.42
CA PHE A 423 8.40 -1.71 3.60
C PHE A 423 7.00 -1.68 2.98
N ASN A 424 6.50 -2.87 2.61
CA ASN A 424 5.15 -3.02 2.09
C ASN A 424 4.14 -2.98 3.25
N PRO A 425 3.30 -1.94 3.38
CA PRO A 425 2.39 -1.80 4.51
C PRO A 425 1.28 -2.88 4.56
N GLU A 426 0.97 -3.53 3.44
CA GLU A 426 -0.05 -4.60 3.38
C GLU A 426 0.42 -5.90 4.05
N ASN A 427 1.74 -6.13 4.08
CA ASN A 427 2.35 -7.36 4.59
C ASN A 427 3.10 -7.14 5.93
N MET A 428 2.83 -6.03 6.61
CA MET A 428 3.42 -5.72 7.90
C MET A 428 2.49 -6.16 9.03
N ASN A 429 2.81 -7.30 9.67
CA ASN A 429 2.03 -7.81 10.79
C ASN A 429 2.92 -8.00 12.02
N PRO A 430 2.52 -7.47 13.19
CA PRO A 430 3.19 -7.80 14.44
C PRO A 430 2.73 -9.18 14.90
N ASP A 431 3.66 -10.05 15.24
CA ASP A 431 3.39 -11.30 15.93
C ASP A 431 3.76 -11.13 17.40
N ILE A 432 2.75 -11.25 18.26
CA ILE A 432 2.88 -11.06 19.71
C ILE A 432 2.86 -12.43 20.34
N GLN A 433 3.99 -12.83 20.92
CA GLN A 433 4.20 -14.15 21.51
C GLN A 433 4.26 -14.04 23.04
N PRO A 434 3.12 -14.19 23.74
CA PRO A 434 3.06 -14.11 25.20
C PRO A 434 3.66 -15.34 25.85
N ASN A 435 4.33 -15.13 26.99
CA ASN A 435 4.77 -16.18 27.90
C ASN A 435 4.18 -15.91 29.29
N GLU A 436 3.10 -16.62 29.59
CA GLU A 436 2.36 -16.46 30.88
C GLU A 436 3.20 -16.86 32.07
N GLU A 437 4.04 -17.89 31.96
CA GLU A 437 4.85 -18.40 33.07
C GLU A 437 5.80 -17.35 33.62
N ASN A 438 6.37 -16.53 32.75
CA ASN A 438 7.37 -15.52 33.11
C ASN A 438 6.80 -14.09 33.14
N GLY A 439 5.53 -13.89 32.80
CA GLY A 439 4.92 -12.57 32.65
C GLY A 439 5.60 -11.71 31.59
N THR A 440 6.10 -12.32 30.53
CA THR A 440 6.84 -11.62 29.47
C THR A 440 6.20 -11.82 28.10
N VAL A 441 6.61 -10.99 27.13
CA VAL A 441 6.14 -11.08 25.74
C VAL A 441 7.29 -10.82 24.76
N ASP A 442 7.39 -11.66 23.75
CA ASP A 442 8.24 -11.43 22.60
C ASP A 442 7.42 -10.74 21.50
N VAL A 443 7.94 -9.67 20.93
CA VAL A 443 7.29 -8.94 19.84
C VAL A 443 8.10 -9.12 18.57
N VAL A 444 7.51 -9.76 17.56
CA VAL A 444 8.13 -9.99 16.26
C VAL A 444 7.48 -9.09 15.23
N PHE A 445 8.26 -8.21 14.62
CA PHE A 445 7.83 -7.39 13.49
C PHE A 445 8.17 -8.12 12.20
N ASN A 446 7.16 -8.71 11.55
CA ASN A 446 7.30 -9.33 10.23
C ASN A 446 7.14 -8.24 9.17
N LEU A 447 8.23 -7.90 8.50
CA LEU A 447 8.30 -6.86 7.49
C LEU A 447 8.55 -7.48 6.11
N GLU A 448 8.22 -6.75 5.06
CA GLU A 448 8.59 -7.10 3.70
C GLU A 448 9.26 -5.89 3.05
N SER A 449 10.56 -6.01 2.76
CA SER A 449 11.35 -4.94 2.16
C SER A 449 10.86 -4.62 0.75
N LYS A 450 10.71 -3.33 0.45
CA LYS A 450 10.30 -2.85 -0.87
C LYS A 450 11.31 -1.83 -1.41
N ALA A 451 11.54 -1.86 -2.72
CA ALA A 451 12.29 -0.79 -3.39
C ALA A 451 11.43 0.47 -3.44
N ASN A 452 11.95 1.57 -2.93
CA ASN A 452 11.27 2.85 -2.94
C ASN A 452 12.12 3.99 -3.55
N ASP A 453 13.18 3.64 -4.28
CA ASP A 453 13.88 4.59 -5.14
C ASP A 453 12.91 5.02 -6.25
N GLN A 454 12.82 6.31 -6.51
CA GLN A 454 11.78 6.88 -7.36
C GLN A 454 12.41 7.73 -8.48
N ILE A 455 11.81 7.63 -9.65
CA ILE A 455 12.00 8.59 -10.74
C ILE A 455 10.72 9.43 -10.77
N GLU A 456 10.83 10.68 -10.34
CA GLU A 456 9.71 11.62 -10.38
C GLU A 456 9.75 12.35 -11.72
N LEU A 457 8.68 12.22 -12.49
CA LEU A 457 8.44 12.96 -13.71
C LEU A 457 7.27 13.90 -13.46
N SER A 458 7.48 15.20 -13.66
CA SER A 458 6.41 16.19 -13.54
C SER A 458 6.38 17.07 -14.77
N LEU A 459 5.18 17.37 -15.24
CA LEU A 459 4.94 18.30 -16.34
C LEU A 459 4.04 19.41 -15.81
N GLY A 460 4.45 20.66 -15.93
CA GLY A 460 3.67 21.82 -15.59
C GLY A 460 3.44 22.70 -16.81
N TRP A 461 2.38 23.49 -16.81
CA TRP A 461 2.11 24.49 -17.83
C TRP A 461 2.21 25.88 -17.20
N GLY A 462 3.13 26.70 -17.67
CA GLY A 462 3.31 28.09 -17.23
C GLY A 462 3.14 29.10 -18.38
N GLN A 463 3.28 30.37 -18.06
CA GLN A 463 3.21 31.46 -19.06
C GLN A 463 4.21 31.29 -20.20
N THR A 464 5.33 30.63 -19.94
CA THR A 464 6.41 30.37 -20.93
C THR A 464 6.32 29.00 -21.58
N GLY A 465 5.18 28.29 -21.43
CA GLY A 465 4.94 26.97 -22.02
C GLY A 465 5.07 25.81 -21.03
N ILE A 466 5.30 24.62 -21.53
CA ILE A 466 5.42 23.40 -20.76
C ILE A 466 6.78 23.36 -20.05
N ILE A 467 6.77 23.05 -18.76
CA ILE A 467 7.96 22.81 -17.97
C ILE A 467 8.00 21.35 -17.54
N GLY A 468 9.09 20.69 -17.86
CA GLY A 468 9.38 19.32 -17.41
C GLY A 468 10.34 19.32 -16.23
N LYS A 469 10.04 18.47 -15.23
CA LYS A 469 10.95 18.15 -14.13
C LYS A 469 11.22 16.66 -14.13
N VAL A 470 12.49 16.29 -14.00
CA VAL A 470 12.94 14.94 -13.74
C VAL A 470 13.69 14.94 -12.42
N ALA A 471 13.34 14.09 -11.49
CA ALA A 471 14.09 13.91 -10.26
C ALA A 471 14.36 12.42 -10.02
N LEU A 472 15.60 12.12 -9.65
CA LEU A 472 16.06 10.82 -9.18
C LEU A 472 16.18 10.88 -7.67
N LYS A 473 15.34 10.14 -6.96
CA LYS A 473 15.29 10.12 -5.51
C LYS A 473 15.67 8.75 -4.98
N PHE A 474 16.78 8.70 -4.29
CA PHE A 474 17.32 7.51 -3.65
C PHE A 474 17.04 7.58 -2.15
N THR A 475 16.13 6.74 -1.66
CA THR A 475 15.58 6.86 -0.31
C THR A 475 16.31 6.02 0.73
N ASN A 476 17.15 5.09 0.30
CA ASN A 476 17.95 4.23 1.18
C ASN A 476 19.46 4.54 1.06
N PHE A 477 19.81 5.77 0.80
CA PHE A 477 21.21 6.18 0.63
C PHE A 477 22.04 6.00 1.91
N SER A 478 23.35 5.78 1.77
CA SER A 478 24.31 5.70 2.87
C SER A 478 25.57 6.50 2.55
N ILE A 479 25.71 7.68 3.13
CA ILE A 479 26.90 8.51 2.96
C ILE A 479 28.16 7.83 3.50
N LYS A 480 28.05 7.00 4.54
CA LYS A 480 29.20 6.27 5.11
C LYS A 480 29.78 5.25 4.16
N ASN A 481 28.94 4.67 3.32
CA ASN A 481 29.33 3.66 2.34
C ASN A 481 29.80 4.28 1.03
N LEU A 482 29.74 5.59 0.86
CA LEU A 482 30.09 6.28 -0.38
C LEU A 482 31.50 5.94 -0.89
N PHE A 483 32.45 5.79 0.03
CA PHE A 483 33.85 5.45 -0.28
C PHE A 483 34.16 3.96 -0.16
N ASN A 484 33.14 3.10 0.03
CA ASN A 484 33.31 1.65 0.13
C ASN A 484 32.45 0.94 -0.94
N PRO A 485 32.92 0.85 -2.22
CA PRO A 485 32.15 0.24 -3.30
C PRO A 485 31.77 -1.22 -3.07
N GLY A 486 32.54 -1.96 -2.26
CA GLY A 486 32.25 -3.36 -1.92
C GLY A 486 30.99 -3.55 -1.06
N SER A 487 30.50 -2.48 -0.43
CA SER A 487 29.26 -2.50 0.37
C SER A 487 27.99 -2.14 -0.44
N TYR A 488 28.13 -1.81 -1.73
CA TYR A 488 27.00 -1.40 -2.56
C TYR A 488 26.10 -2.59 -2.88
N LYS A 489 24.82 -2.46 -2.56
CA LYS A 489 23.75 -3.41 -2.94
C LYS A 489 23.02 -2.96 -4.24
N GLY A 490 23.75 -2.34 -5.17
CA GLY A 490 23.24 -1.78 -6.42
C GLY A 490 24.19 -0.71 -6.98
N LEU A 491 23.66 0.22 -7.79
CA LEU A 491 24.44 1.31 -8.38
C LEU A 491 24.90 2.37 -7.37
N ILE A 492 24.27 2.45 -6.22
CA ILE A 492 24.51 3.46 -5.18
C ILE A 492 24.69 2.82 -3.80
N PRO A 493 25.43 3.47 -2.89
CA PRO A 493 25.57 3.00 -1.52
C PRO A 493 24.23 3.07 -0.77
N GLN A 494 23.81 1.95 -0.16
CA GLN A 494 22.52 1.81 0.53
C GLN A 494 22.70 1.29 1.97
N GLY A 495 21.64 1.41 2.80
CA GLY A 495 21.49 0.80 4.11
C GLY A 495 21.19 1.74 5.28
N GLU A 496 21.51 3.03 5.22
CA GLU A 496 21.32 3.98 6.33
C GLU A 496 19.93 4.67 6.33
N GLY A 497 19.11 4.47 5.29
CA GLY A 497 17.80 5.12 5.17
C GLY A 497 17.89 6.63 4.98
N GLN A 498 19.01 7.14 4.48
CA GLN A 498 19.18 8.55 4.09
C GLN A 498 18.57 8.77 2.71
N THR A 499 18.16 10.00 2.42
CA THR A 499 17.61 10.36 1.12
C THR A 499 18.60 11.24 0.35
N PHE A 500 18.89 10.86 -0.89
CA PHE A 500 19.69 11.65 -1.81
C PHE A 500 18.87 11.90 -3.07
N THR A 501 18.72 13.18 -3.46
CA THR A 501 17.90 13.55 -4.62
C THR A 501 18.71 14.42 -5.57
N ILE A 502 18.64 14.11 -6.86
CA ILE A 502 19.14 14.95 -7.94
C ILE A 502 17.96 15.30 -8.82
N SER A 503 17.76 16.58 -9.11
CA SER A 503 16.67 16.98 -10.00
C SER A 503 17.14 17.98 -11.06
N ALA A 504 16.49 17.90 -12.22
CA ALA A 504 16.61 18.85 -13.32
C ALA A 504 15.20 19.27 -13.75
N GLN A 505 14.97 20.56 -13.86
CA GLN A 505 13.73 21.15 -14.32
C GLN A 505 14.00 22.12 -15.44
N THR A 506 13.26 22.04 -16.55
CA THR A 506 13.51 22.89 -17.72
C THR A 506 12.25 23.04 -18.58
N ASN A 507 12.15 24.19 -19.25
CA ASN A 507 11.28 24.37 -20.41
C ASN A 507 12.08 24.52 -21.71
N ALA A 508 13.30 24.00 -21.75
CA ALA A 508 14.24 24.01 -22.84
C ALA A 508 14.87 25.37 -23.16
N ARG A 509 14.12 26.47 -23.20
CA ARG A 509 14.63 27.78 -23.63
C ARG A 509 14.75 28.81 -22.52
N TYR A 510 13.69 28.99 -21.75
CA TYR A 510 13.53 30.13 -20.83
C TYR A 510 13.93 29.85 -19.40
N TYR A 511 13.87 28.57 -19.00
CA TYR A 511 14.09 28.17 -17.64
C TYR A 511 14.86 26.88 -17.53
N GLN A 512 15.88 26.87 -16.68
CA GLN A 512 16.66 25.69 -16.32
C GLN A 512 16.96 25.75 -14.82
N MET A 513 16.74 24.66 -14.11
CA MET A 513 17.09 24.52 -12.71
C MET A 513 17.66 23.13 -12.45
N TYR A 514 18.78 23.07 -11.74
CA TYR A 514 19.40 21.84 -11.30
C TYR A 514 19.52 21.89 -9.78
N SER A 515 19.17 20.81 -9.10
CA SER A 515 19.34 20.77 -7.64
C SER A 515 19.83 19.42 -7.17
N VAL A 516 20.54 19.46 -6.05
CA VAL A 516 21.01 18.29 -5.32
C VAL A 516 20.60 18.47 -3.87
N SER A 517 20.02 17.45 -3.25
CA SER A 517 19.67 17.47 -1.84
C SER A 517 20.03 16.16 -1.16
N PHE A 518 20.46 16.28 0.09
CA PHE A 518 20.75 15.17 1.00
C PHE A 518 19.97 15.38 2.29
N LEU A 519 19.34 14.33 2.79
CA LEU A 519 18.59 14.31 4.05
C LEU A 519 19.00 13.08 4.87
N ASP A 520 19.50 13.31 6.07
CA ASP A 520 19.66 12.29 7.10
C ASP A 520 18.59 12.49 8.18
N PRO A 521 17.58 11.62 8.30
CA PRO A 521 16.49 11.79 9.27
C PRO A 521 16.93 11.49 10.72
N TRP A 522 18.11 10.85 10.92
CA TRP A 522 18.65 10.48 12.22
C TRP A 522 20.11 10.87 12.37
N PHE A 523 20.42 12.12 12.09
CA PHE A 523 21.77 12.65 12.19
C PHE A 523 22.36 12.45 13.59
N GLY A 524 23.53 11.81 13.63
CA GLY A 524 24.17 11.40 14.89
C GLY A 524 23.67 10.07 15.46
N GLY A 525 22.61 9.46 14.93
CA GLY A 525 22.15 8.09 15.20
C GLY A 525 21.52 7.81 16.57
N LYS A 526 21.52 8.79 17.49
CA LYS A 526 21.01 8.62 18.87
C LYS A 526 19.60 9.18 19.11
N ARG A 527 19.20 10.19 18.33
CA ARG A 527 17.93 10.90 18.46
C ARG A 527 17.37 11.20 17.07
N PRO A 528 16.06 11.35 16.92
CA PRO A 528 15.44 11.67 15.63
C PRO A 528 15.67 13.14 15.24
N ASN A 529 16.92 13.53 15.12
CA ASN A 529 17.34 14.84 14.61
C ASN A 529 17.65 14.68 13.13
N SER A 530 17.11 15.53 12.28
CA SER A 530 17.40 15.51 10.86
C SER A 530 18.46 16.53 10.48
N LEU A 531 19.30 16.18 9.51
CA LEU A 531 20.21 17.11 8.83
C LEU A 531 19.85 17.10 7.34
N GLN A 532 19.55 18.27 6.82
CA GLN A 532 19.32 18.47 5.40
C GLN A 532 20.39 19.40 4.82
N VAL A 533 20.94 19.03 3.68
CA VAL A 533 21.83 19.89 2.90
C VAL A 533 21.33 19.92 1.46
N SER A 534 21.14 21.09 0.90
CA SER A 534 20.72 21.23 -0.49
C SER A 534 21.47 22.36 -1.19
N ALA A 535 21.66 22.18 -2.48
CA ALA A 535 22.21 23.21 -3.36
C ALA A 535 21.43 23.22 -4.67
N TYR A 536 21.21 24.39 -5.23
CA TYR A 536 20.58 24.55 -6.52
C TYR A 536 21.24 25.66 -7.37
N TYR A 537 21.14 25.48 -8.67
CA TYR A 537 21.42 26.48 -9.68
C TYR A 537 20.21 26.65 -10.57
N SER A 538 19.79 27.88 -10.78
CA SER A 538 18.70 28.23 -11.68
C SER A 538 19.10 29.34 -12.62
N ARG A 539 18.68 29.21 -13.88
CA ARG A 539 18.84 30.23 -14.91
C ARG A 539 17.50 30.47 -15.59
N GLN A 540 17.11 31.74 -15.63
CA GLN A 540 15.96 32.21 -16.42
C GLN A 540 16.43 33.19 -17.47
N THR A 541 15.83 33.12 -18.66
CA THR A 541 16.04 34.09 -19.75
C THR A 541 14.73 34.83 -20.04
N GLY A 542 14.85 36.08 -20.43
CA GLY A 542 13.68 36.93 -20.60
C GLY A 542 12.91 36.65 -21.90
N VAL A 543 11.68 37.11 -21.93
CA VAL A 543 10.79 37.17 -23.07
C VAL A 543 10.66 38.63 -23.50
N ASN A 544 10.68 38.94 -24.81
CA ASN A 544 10.59 40.30 -25.26
C ASN A 544 9.27 40.97 -24.86
N SER A 545 9.32 42.20 -24.36
CA SER A 545 8.17 42.97 -23.86
C SER A 545 7.04 43.17 -24.87
N SER A 546 7.36 43.21 -26.17
CA SER A 546 6.37 43.25 -27.25
C SER A 546 5.47 41.99 -27.30
N TYR A 547 5.95 40.85 -26.88
CA TYR A 547 5.15 39.63 -26.77
C TYR A 547 4.07 39.72 -25.65
N TYR A 548 4.43 40.31 -24.54
CA TYR A 548 3.46 40.54 -23.43
C TYR A 548 2.41 41.59 -23.79
N ASN A 549 2.81 42.66 -24.45
CA ASN A 549 1.90 43.75 -24.84
C ASN A 549 0.94 43.34 -25.95
N SER A 550 1.34 42.50 -26.89
CA SER A 550 0.49 42.02 -27.97
C SER A 550 -0.56 40.99 -27.55
N ASN A 551 -0.23 40.15 -26.53
CA ASN A 551 -1.18 39.12 -26.02
C ASN A 551 -2.21 39.70 -25.05
N TRP A 552 -1.91 40.80 -24.31
CA TRP A 552 -2.86 41.44 -23.38
C TRP A 552 -3.81 42.38 -24.11
N SER A 553 -3.50 42.83 -25.30
CA SER A 553 -4.34 43.73 -26.08
C SER A 553 -5.23 43.06 -27.13
N ASN A 554 -5.18 41.74 -27.27
CA ASN A 554 -5.95 41.00 -28.25
C ASN A 554 -7.10 40.20 -27.59
N PRO A 555 -8.33 40.76 -27.49
CA PRO A 555 -9.47 40.09 -26.88
C PRO A 555 -9.94 38.83 -27.63
N TYR A 556 -9.40 38.56 -28.83
CA TYR A 556 -9.81 37.44 -29.68
C TYR A 556 -9.08 36.13 -29.38
N LEU A 557 -8.08 36.09 -28.48
CA LEU A 557 -7.40 34.87 -28.06
C LEU A 557 -8.06 34.18 -26.86
N TYR A 558 -8.99 34.84 -26.18
CA TYR A 558 -9.80 34.29 -25.13
C TYR A 558 -11.28 34.37 -25.48
N GLY A 559 -11.84 33.30 -26.01
CA GLY A 559 -13.27 33.09 -26.14
C GLY A 559 -13.90 33.44 -27.47
N GLY A 560 -13.85 32.57 -28.41
CA GLY A 560 -14.69 32.61 -29.60
C GLY A 560 -14.91 31.21 -30.12
N TYR A 561 -16.02 30.58 -29.78
CA TYR A 561 -16.61 29.52 -30.57
C TYR A 561 -17.00 30.13 -31.94
N GLY A 562 -16.11 30.02 -32.91
CA GLY A 562 -16.38 30.40 -34.29
C GLY A 562 -16.28 29.15 -35.17
N TYR A 563 -17.42 28.61 -35.59
CA TYR A 563 -17.50 27.74 -36.76
C TYR A 563 -17.03 28.51 -37.99
N GLY A 564 -15.82 28.24 -38.47
CA GLY A 564 -15.28 28.77 -39.69
C GLY A 564 -14.56 27.68 -40.49
N TYR A 565 -15.22 27.15 -41.50
CA TYR A 565 -14.54 26.45 -42.60
C TYR A 565 -13.55 27.37 -43.26
N GLY A 566 -12.26 27.07 -43.27
CA GLY A 566 -11.30 27.89 -44.03
C GLY A 566 -9.89 27.30 -44.08
N TYR A 567 -9.47 26.86 -45.20
CA TYR A 567 -8.11 26.60 -45.70
C TYR A 567 -7.08 27.54 -45.10
N GLY A 568 -6.06 27.06 -44.40
CA GLY A 568 -4.91 27.89 -44.01
C GLY A 568 -4.11 27.45 -42.80
N SER A 569 -3.92 26.14 -42.56
CA SER A 569 -3.22 25.65 -41.34
C SER A 569 -1.70 25.94 -41.28
N ASN A 570 -1.07 26.25 -42.37
CA ASN A 570 0.39 26.49 -42.39
C ASN A 570 0.76 27.94 -42.02
N TYR A 571 -0.09 28.92 -42.31
CA TYR A 571 0.21 30.34 -42.04
C TYR A 571 0.11 30.67 -40.53
N TYR A 572 -0.75 30.01 -39.81
CA TYR A 572 -0.89 30.17 -38.32
C TYR A 572 0.24 29.53 -37.54
N ASN A 573 0.75 28.38 -37.99
CA ASN A 573 1.88 27.73 -37.34
C ASN A 573 3.18 28.50 -37.51
N ASP A 574 3.44 29.06 -38.68
CA ASP A 574 4.65 29.90 -38.96
C ASP A 574 4.57 31.23 -38.20
N TYR A 575 3.38 31.85 -38.06
CA TYR A 575 3.22 33.08 -37.28
C TYR A 575 3.44 32.81 -35.76
N TYR A 576 2.93 31.72 -35.23
CA TYR A 576 3.17 31.31 -33.84
C TYR A 576 4.63 30.92 -33.58
N GLN A 577 5.22 30.15 -34.42
CA GLN A 577 6.64 29.80 -34.34
C GLN A 577 7.54 31.04 -34.41
N ASN A 578 7.33 31.93 -35.38
CA ASN A 578 8.05 33.18 -35.50
C ASN A 578 7.82 34.15 -34.34
N SER A 579 6.61 34.22 -33.77
CA SER A 579 6.33 35.05 -32.59
C SER A 579 7.00 34.52 -31.33
N ILE A 580 7.11 33.21 -31.14
CA ILE A 580 7.81 32.58 -30.05
C ILE A 580 9.35 32.71 -30.21
N GLU A 581 9.87 32.57 -31.40
CA GLU A 581 11.30 32.75 -31.67
C GLU A 581 11.77 34.20 -31.48
N ASN A 582 10.93 35.19 -31.86
CA ASN A 582 11.20 36.61 -31.65
C ASN A 582 10.97 37.08 -30.19
N ALA A 583 10.29 36.27 -29.38
CA ALA A 583 10.06 36.58 -27.96
C ALA A 583 11.26 36.22 -27.06
N TYR A 584 12.13 35.30 -27.48
CA TYR A 584 13.31 34.90 -26.72
C TYR A 584 14.40 35.96 -26.76
N ASP A 585 14.77 36.49 -25.57
CA ASP A 585 15.89 37.43 -25.45
C ASP A 585 16.99 36.83 -24.53
N PRO A 586 18.06 36.29 -25.12
CA PRO A 586 19.17 35.69 -24.37
C PRO A 586 19.99 36.71 -23.56
N ASN A 587 19.81 38.03 -23.85
CA ASN A 587 20.50 39.09 -23.12
C ASN A 587 19.81 39.47 -21.83
N LYS A 588 18.57 39.04 -21.61
CA LYS A 588 17.83 39.20 -20.37
C LYS A 588 17.98 37.93 -19.53
N VAL A 589 18.76 38.00 -18.47
CA VAL A 589 19.12 36.82 -17.67
C VAL A 589 18.93 37.09 -16.19
N LEU A 590 18.33 36.13 -15.50
CA LEU A 590 18.36 35.98 -14.04
C LEU A 590 19.00 34.62 -13.71
N GLN A 591 20.11 34.63 -12.98
CA GLN A 591 20.74 33.42 -12.45
C GLN A 591 20.66 33.43 -10.92
N MET A 592 20.45 32.26 -10.34
CA MET A 592 20.41 32.06 -8.91
C MET A 592 21.23 30.84 -8.54
N VAL A 593 22.03 30.98 -7.50
CA VAL A 593 22.72 29.88 -6.82
C VAL A 593 22.31 29.89 -5.35
N GLY A 594 21.85 28.78 -4.84
CA GLY A 594 21.47 28.68 -3.43
C GLY A 594 22.08 27.46 -2.77
N VAL A 595 22.48 27.62 -1.53
CA VAL A 595 22.92 26.54 -0.63
C VAL A 595 22.15 26.66 0.67
N THR A 596 21.57 25.56 1.14
CA THR A 596 20.81 25.53 2.40
C THR A 596 21.33 24.39 3.27
N VAL A 597 21.53 24.65 4.55
CA VAL A 597 21.78 23.66 5.59
C VAL A 597 20.70 23.78 6.64
N GLY A 598 19.97 22.70 6.86
CA GLY A 598 18.87 22.62 7.81
C GLY A 598 19.13 21.55 8.88
N PHE A 599 18.78 21.89 10.12
CA PHE A 599 18.79 20.96 11.24
C PHE A 599 17.42 20.91 11.87
N GLY A 600 16.83 19.70 11.92
CA GLY A 600 15.51 19.45 12.48
C GLY A 600 15.58 18.61 13.75
N LYS A 601 14.69 18.89 14.69
CA LYS A 601 14.53 18.14 15.93
C LYS A 601 13.06 17.80 16.15
N ARG A 602 12.75 16.52 16.42
CA ARG A 602 11.42 16.10 16.90
C ARG A 602 11.28 16.54 18.36
N LEU A 603 10.18 17.19 18.69
CA LEU A 603 9.85 17.62 20.04
C LEU A 603 9.03 16.53 20.74
N ASN A 604 9.08 16.50 22.09
CA ASN A 604 8.28 15.58 22.90
C ASN A 604 7.12 16.32 23.61
N TRP A 605 7.06 17.63 23.46
CA TRP A 605 6.02 18.48 24.05
C TRP A 605 5.59 19.54 23.02
N PRO A 606 4.31 19.84 22.86
CA PRO A 606 3.11 19.32 23.59
C PRO A 606 2.78 17.88 23.25
N ASP A 607 3.12 17.40 22.06
CA ASP A 607 3.10 16.01 21.61
C ASP A 607 4.31 15.74 20.71
N ASP A 608 4.57 14.48 20.39
CA ASP A 608 5.72 14.07 19.58
C ASP A 608 5.49 14.10 18.06
N TYR A 609 4.39 14.68 17.60
CA TYR A 609 4.15 15.04 16.20
C TYR A 609 4.79 16.37 15.82
N PHE A 610 5.24 17.17 16.81
CA PHE A 610 5.91 18.43 16.56
C PHE A 610 7.37 18.24 16.15
N THR A 611 7.78 19.02 15.15
CA THR A 611 9.18 19.16 14.71
C THR A 611 9.57 20.63 14.71
N PHE A 612 10.79 20.92 15.15
CA PHE A 612 11.38 22.25 15.06
C PHE A 612 12.59 22.17 14.14
N THR A 613 12.60 22.98 13.08
CA THR A 613 13.69 23.02 12.10
C THR A 613 14.32 24.41 12.05
N THR A 614 15.63 24.46 12.08
CA THR A 614 16.43 25.65 11.86
C THR A 614 17.21 25.50 10.56
N GLU A 615 17.08 26.45 9.65
CA GLU A 615 17.72 26.44 8.34
C GLU A 615 18.56 27.69 8.15
N LEU A 616 19.75 27.53 7.61
CA LEU A 616 20.60 28.63 7.15
C LEU A 616 20.76 28.50 5.64
N SER A 617 20.30 29.50 4.90
CA SER A 617 20.35 29.54 3.44
C SER A 617 21.15 30.73 2.96
N TYR A 618 22.01 30.50 2.00
CA TYR A 618 22.68 31.55 1.24
C TYR A 618 22.22 31.49 -0.21
N ASN A 619 21.73 32.62 -0.72
CA ASN A 619 21.29 32.77 -2.11
C ASN A 619 22.06 33.90 -2.79
N TRP A 620 22.62 33.61 -3.93
CA TRP A 620 23.27 34.57 -4.81
C TRP A 620 22.45 34.76 -6.08
N TYR A 621 22.21 36.01 -6.45
CA TYR A 621 21.43 36.43 -7.60
C TYR A 621 22.32 37.20 -8.56
N TYR A 622 22.22 36.92 -9.84
CA TYR A 622 22.84 37.69 -10.94
C TYR A 622 21.78 38.08 -11.94
N LEU A 623 21.65 39.40 -12.17
CA LEU A 623 20.69 40.00 -13.09
C LEU A 623 21.44 40.73 -14.24
N LYS A 624 21.03 40.48 -15.45
CA LYS A 624 21.48 41.19 -16.64
C LYS A 624 20.26 41.57 -17.46
N ASN A 625 20.03 42.90 -17.63
CA ASN A 625 18.89 43.49 -18.36
C ASN A 625 17.54 42.87 -17.95
N TRP A 626 17.37 42.54 -16.69
CA TRP A 626 16.19 41.83 -16.16
C TRP A 626 15.08 42.83 -15.81
N GLU A 627 14.29 43.23 -16.81
CA GLU A 627 13.25 44.27 -16.70
C GLU A 627 12.02 43.89 -15.89
N TYR A 628 11.88 42.59 -15.53
CA TYR A 628 10.71 42.06 -14.80
C TYR A 628 10.71 42.42 -13.31
N LEU A 629 11.88 42.81 -12.75
CA LEU A 629 11.98 43.33 -11.41
C LEU A 629 12.17 44.85 -11.47
N TYR A 630 11.13 45.57 -11.02
CA TYR A 630 11.14 47.03 -11.02
C TYR A 630 12.29 47.61 -10.22
N TYR A 631 12.70 46.92 -9.15
CA TYR A 631 13.68 47.39 -8.19
C TYR A 631 15.13 47.27 -8.67
N MET A 632 15.47 46.23 -9.42
CA MET A 632 16.84 45.98 -9.89
C MET A 632 16.84 45.24 -11.21
N ASN A 633 17.50 45.82 -12.24
CA ASN A 633 17.58 45.22 -13.57
C ASN A 633 18.95 44.63 -13.88
N ASN A 634 20.02 45.14 -13.27
CA ASN A 634 21.41 44.72 -13.51
C ASN A 634 22.19 44.65 -12.21
N GLY A 635 23.05 43.66 -12.05
CA GLY A 635 23.97 43.52 -10.93
C GLY A 635 23.84 42.20 -10.19
N THR A 636 24.44 42.12 -9.03
CA THR A 636 24.42 40.96 -8.15
C THR A 636 23.79 41.31 -6.80
N SER A 637 23.05 40.35 -6.24
CA SER A 637 22.48 40.46 -4.89
C SER A 637 22.80 39.21 -4.10
N ASN A 638 22.91 39.36 -2.79
CA ASN A 638 23.17 38.28 -1.83
C ASN A 638 22.06 38.26 -0.77
N ALA A 639 21.64 37.09 -0.37
CA ALA A 639 20.72 36.92 0.74
C ALA A 639 21.21 35.79 1.66
N LEU A 640 21.45 36.14 2.94
CA LEU A 640 21.69 35.15 3.98
C LEU A 640 20.41 35.04 4.82
N VAL A 641 19.79 33.88 4.86
CA VAL A 641 18.47 33.72 5.46
C VAL A 641 18.53 32.68 6.57
N LEU A 642 18.11 33.08 7.77
CA LEU A 642 17.84 32.18 8.88
C LEU A 642 16.34 31.83 8.86
N GLY A 643 16.03 30.58 8.65
CA GLY A 643 14.67 30.02 8.68
C GLY A 643 14.44 29.24 9.98
N LEU A 644 13.33 29.51 10.65
CA LEU A 644 12.85 28.79 11.83
C LEU A 644 11.46 28.25 11.52
N THR A 645 11.30 26.93 11.58
CA THR A 645 10.02 26.28 11.29
C THR A 645 9.57 25.42 12.44
N LEU A 646 8.39 25.69 12.97
CA LEU A 646 7.66 24.80 13.86
C LEU A 646 6.54 24.13 13.07
N ALA A 647 6.61 22.82 12.94
CA ALA A 647 5.62 22.05 12.19
C ALA A 647 5.05 20.92 13.05
N ARG A 648 3.78 20.56 12.81
CA ARG A 648 3.11 19.39 13.38
C ARG A 648 2.43 18.64 12.26
N ASN A 649 2.58 17.31 12.27
CA ASN A 649 1.93 16.46 11.30
C ASN A 649 1.38 15.20 11.99
N SER A 650 0.05 15.13 12.13
CA SER A 650 -0.65 14.00 12.74
C SER A 650 -1.67 13.34 11.80
N ILE A 651 -1.53 13.52 10.49
CA ILE A 651 -2.42 12.88 9.51
C ILE A 651 -2.25 11.36 9.49
N ASP A 652 -3.36 10.66 9.26
CA ASP A 652 -3.41 9.19 9.21
C ASP A 652 -2.90 8.62 7.88
N ASN A 653 -3.25 9.26 6.76
CA ASN A 653 -2.86 8.80 5.42
C ASN A 653 -2.57 10.00 4.50
N PRO A 654 -1.42 10.03 3.81
CA PRO A 654 -1.06 11.15 2.94
C PRO A 654 -1.85 11.20 1.63
N LEU A 655 -2.45 10.09 1.16
CA LEU A 655 -3.17 10.05 -0.13
C LEU A 655 -4.64 10.44 0.02
N TYR A 656 -5.30 9.92 1.05
CA TYR A 656 -6.66 10.28 1.42
C TYR A 656 -6.72 10.40 2.94
N THR A 657 -6.48 11.61 3.43
CA THR A 657 -6.47 11.88 4.86
C THR A 657 -7.90 11.89 5.39
N ARG A 658 -8.17 11.06 6.39
CA ARG A 658 -9.47 10.97 7.04
C ARG A 658 -9.54 11.75 8.34
N ARG A 659 -8.46 11.76 9.10
CA ARG A 659 -8.33 12.43 10.41
C ARG A 659 -6.93 12.96 10.64
N GLY A 660 -6.84 13.94 11.53
CA GLY A 660 -5.59 14.56 11.91
C GLY A 660 -5.43 15.98 11.38
N SER A 661 -4.27 16.54 11.59
CA SER A 661 -3.96 17.91 11.16
C SER A 661 -2.52 18.08 10.76
N THR A 662 -2.29 19.01 9.84
CA THR A 662 -0.97 19.59 9.57
C THR A 662 -0.96 21.05 9.99
N PHE A 663 0.12 21.46 10.60
CA PHE A 663 0.36 22.82 11.04
C PHE A 663 1.81 23.18 10.73
N SER A 664 2.05 24.39 10.23
CA SER A 664 3.40 24.90 9.97
C SER A 664 3.46 26.40 10.23
N LEU A 665 4.35 26.82 11.09
CA LEU A 665 4.72 28.22 11.34
C LEU A 665 6.18 28.40 10.94
N ASN A 666 6.44 29.17 9.89
CA ASN A 666 7.79 29.45 9.38
C ASN A 666 8.12 30.92 9.52
N LEU A 667 9.22 31.23 10.15
CA LEU A 667 9.79 32.58 10.27
C LEU A 667 11.14 32.62 9.56
N GLN A 668 11.29 33.51 8.58
CA GLN A 668 12.53 33.75 7.88
C GLN A 668 13.04 35.15 8.25
N LEU A 669 14.32 35.23 8.55
CA LEU A 669 15.00 36.46 8.94
C LEU A 669 16.30 36.58 8.17
N THR A 670 16.56 37.76 7.62
CA THR A 670 17.88 38.12 7.09
C THR A 670 18.60 39.05 8.05
N PRO A 671 19.93 39.11 8.02
CA PRO A 671 20.64 40.16 8.77
C PRO A 671 20.21 41.57 8.32
N PRO A 672 19.88 42.48 9.25
CA PRO A 672 19.48 43.86 8.91
C PRO A 672 20.70 44.69 8.51
N ALA A 673 21.29 44.41 7.36
CA ALA A 673 22.52 45.04 6.87
C ALA A 673 22.41 46.57 6.80
N SER A 674 21.21 47.07 6.52
CA SER A 674 20.98 48.53 6.48
C SER A 674 21.12 49.23 7.81
N LEU A 675 20.90 48.53 8.95
CA LEU A 675 21.04 49.14 10.29
C LEU A 675 22.49 49.31 10.74
N PHE A 676 23.41 48.54 10.16
CA PHE A 676 24.84 48.61 10.46
C PHE A 676 25.61 49.50 9.49
N GLY A 677 25.01 49.86 8.33
CA GLY A 677 25.63 50.73 7.34
C GLY A 677 25.38 52.23 7.59
N LYS A 678 26.40 53.05 7.47
CA LYS A 678 26.31 54.52 7.59
C LYS A 678 25.84 55.20 6.27
N LYS A 679 25.14 54.49 5.40
CA LYS A 679 24.73 55.00 4.08
C LYS A 679 23.39 55.73 4.20
N ASN A 680 23.23 56.76 3.36
CA ASN A 680 21.93 57.44 3.22
C ASN A 680 21.06 56.66 2.23
N TRP A 681 20.30 55.71 2.76
CA TRP A 681 19.43 54.82 1.98
C TRP A 681 18.31 55.57 1.24
N GLU A 682 17.77 56.62 1.81
CA GLU A 682 16.79 57.53 1.19
C GLU A 682 17.33 58.18 -0.06
N LYS A 683 18.57 58.72 0.01
CA LYS A 683 19.22 59.34 -1.16
C LYS A 683 19.44 58.34 -2.27
N LEU A 684 20.02 57.18 -1.95
CA LEU A 684 20.24 56.11 -2.93
C LEU A 684 18.95 55.66 -3.58
N TYR A 685 17.85 55.52 -2.81
CA TYR A 685 16.54 55.13 -3.36
C TYR A 685 15.99 56.21 -4.33
N ASN A 686 16.10 57.49 -3.95
CA ASN A 686 15.60 58.60 -4.79
C ASN A 686 16.46 58.84 -6.05
N GLU A 687 17.75 58.54 -6.04
CA GLU A 687 18.62 58.59 -7.22
C GLU A 687 18.18 57.69 -8.33
N ASN A 688 17.60 56.54 -8.01
CA ASN A 688 16.99 55.57 -8.94
C ASN A 688 17.88 55.23 -10.18
N THR A 689 19.19 55.32 -10.05
CA THR A 689 20.15 54.93 -11.09
C THR A 689 20.48 53.43 -11.01
N THR A 690 21.05 52.86 -12.08
CA THR A 690 21.48 51.45 -12.07
C THR A 690 22.50 51.18 -10.95
N ASP A 691 23.42 52.10 -10.69
CA ASP A 691 24.46 51.92 -9.69
C ASP A 691 23.92 52.12 -8.28
N SER A 692 23.00 53.06 -8.04
CA SER A 692 22.36 53.19 -6.72
C SER A 692 21.49 51.95 -6.41
N LYS A 693 20.82 51.37 -7.42
CA LYS A 693 20.08 50.10 -7.28
C LYS A 693 20.99 48.92 -6.95
N LYS A 694 22.15 48.78 -7.58
CA LYS A 694 23.13 47.74 -7.26
C LYS A 694 23.60 47.87 -5.80
N GLU A 695 23.76 49.09 -5.32
CA GLU A 695 24.22 49.33 -3.95
C GLU A 695 23.09 49.09 -2.93
N LEU A 696 21.84 49.48 -3.26
CA LEU A 696 20.66 49.26 -2.42
C LEU A 696 20.40 47.75 -2.20
N TYR A 697 20.46 46.98 -3.25
CA TYR A 697 20.10 45.56 -3.22
C TYR A 697 21.29 44.60 -3.25
N HIS A 698 22.48 45.07 -2.87
CA HIS A 698 23.68 44.21 -2.73
C HIS A 698 23.46 43.10 -1.69
N TRP A 699 22.87 43.46 -0.56
CA TRP A 699 22.36 42.55 0.45
C TRP A 699 20.85 42.68 0.56
N ILE A 700 20.11 41.58 0.30
CA ILE A 700 18.67 41.53 0.47
C ILE A 700 18.33 41.40 1.94
N GLU A 701 17.46 42.26 2.44
CA GLU A 701 17.01 42.22 3.82
C GLU A 701 15.48 42.19 3.91
N TYR A 702 14.97 41.25 4.71
CA TYR A 702 13.55 41.07 5.00
C TYR A 702 13.34 40.23 6.25
N TRP A 703 12.13 40.28 6.75
CA TRP A 703 11.54 39.24 7.58
C TRP A 703 10.26 38.73 6.91
N LYS A 704 10.03 37.42 7.03
CA LYS A 704 8.87 36.77 6.42
C LYS A 704 8.28 35.77 7.40
N LEU A 705 7.00 35.90 7.69
CA LEU A 705 6.25 34.98 8.53
C LEU A 705 5.21 34.26 7.68
N ARG A 706 5.16 32.94 7.76
CA ARG A 706 4.16 32.11 7.09
C ARG A 706 3.52 31.16 8.07
N PHE A 707 2.22 31.12 8.05
CA PHE A 707 1.40 30.18 8.79
C PHE A 707 0.56 29.39 7.79
N LYS A 708 0.58 28.05 7.92
CA LYS A 708 -0.26 27.15 7.14
C LYS A 708 -0.88 26.12 8.08
N SER A 709 -2.17 25.88 7.95
CA SER A 709 -2.89 24.89 8.74
C SER A 709 -3.92 24.17 7.87
N ARG A 710 -4.01 22.86 8.04
CA ARG A 710 -5.04 21.98 7.46
C ARG A 710 -5.51 21.02 8.53
N THR A 711 -6.82 20.89 8.69
CA THR A 711 -7.42 19.96 9.64
C THR A 711 -8.44 19.11 8.92
N TYR A 712 -8.41 17.80 9.17
CA TYR A 712 -9.27 16.81 8.57
C TYR A 712 -10.14 16.18 9.64
N THR A 713 -11.46 16.31 9.45
CA THR A 713 -12.48 15.81 10.37
C THR A 713 -13.37 14.83 9.62
N PRO A 714 -13.42 13.55 10.00
CA PRO A 714 -14.35 12.61 9.41
C PRO A 714 -15.78 12.95 9.84
N LEU A 715 -16.68 13.05 8.86
CA LEU A 715 -18.12 13.29 9.11
C LEU A 715 -18.92 11.98 9.18
N THR A 716 -18.32 10.89 8.72
CA THR A 716 -18.86 9.54 8.80
C THR A 716 -17.82 8.62 9.42
N ASP A 717 -18.13 7.33 9.59
CA ASP A 717 -17.22 6.37 10.19
C ASP A 717 -15.80 6.46 9.55
N PRO A 718 -14.75 6.80 10.32
CA PRO A 718 -13.40 6.99 9.80
C PRO A 718 -12.78 5.72 9.21
N ASP A 719 -13.22 4.54 9.67
CA ASP A 719 -12.73 3.25 9.18
C ASP A 719 -13.58 2.68 8.05
N GLY A 720 -14.65 3.39 7.70
CA GLY A 720 -15.55 3.04 6.60
C GLY A 720 -14.91 3.17 5.21
N LYS A 721 -15.40 2.38 4.24
CA LYS A 721 -14.98 2.50 2.83
C LYS A 721 -15.32 3.86 2.20
N TRP A 722 -16.35 4.52 2.69
CA TRP A 722 -16.93 5.76 2.16
C TRP A 722 -16.88 6.87 3.20
N THR A 723 -15.73 7.08 3.81
CA THR A 723 -15.56 8.13 4.81
C THR A 723 -15.64 9.50 4.14
N LEU A 724 -16.66 10.27 4.49
CA LEU A 724 -16.80 11.66 4.10
C LEU A 724 -15.92 12.51 5.03
N VAL A 725 -15.08 13.39 4.48
CA VAL A 725 -14.11 14.16 5.26
C VAL A 725 -14.31 15.65 5.01
N LEU A 726 -14.42 16.42 6.08
CA LEU A 726 -14.34 17.88 6.06
C LEU A 726 -12.88 18.31 6.26
N MET A 727 -12.29 18.96 5.27
CA MET A 727 -10.99 19.61 5.38
C MET A 727 -11.17 21.11 5.56
N THR A 728 -10.51 21.69 6.53
CA THR A 728 -10.42 23.14 6.72
C THR A 728 -8.98 23.62 6.54
N ARG A 729 -8.83 24.78 5.91
CA ARG A 729 -7.55 25.41 5.58
C ARG A 729 -7.48 26.85 6.08
N ALA A 730 -6.29 27.20 6.59
CA ALA A 730 -5.94 28.59 6.89
C ALA A 730 -4.46 28.83 6.56
N ASP A 731 -4.20 29.69 5.59
CA ASP A 731 -2.87 30.09 5.19
C ASP A 731 -2.73 31.61 5.30
N VAL A 732 -1.68 32.10 5.95
CA VAL A 732 -1.38 33.53 6.14
C VAL A 732 0.11 33.73 5.89
N GLY A 733 0.45 34.76 5.15
CA GLY A 733 1.83 35.16 4.96
C GLY A 733 2.00 36.67 5.11
N LEU A 734 3.04 37.07 5.77
CA LEU A 734 3.45 38.46 6.01
C LEU A 734 4.91 38.61 5.61
N LEU A 735 5.23 39.66 4.87
CA LEU A 735 6.56 40.02 4.44
C LEU A 735 6.83 41.50 4.78
N GLY A 736 7.89 41.75 5.49
CA GLY A 736 8.29 43.11 5.85
C GLY A 736 9.78 43.37 5.62
N SER A 737 10.16 44.64 5.62
CA SER A 737 11.55 45.10 5.57
C SER A 737 11.93 45.84 6.86
N TYR A 738 13.20 45.76 7.24
CA TYR A 738 13.73 46.51 8.41
C TYR A 738 13.88 47.98 8.07
N ASN A 739 14.11 48.30 6.80
CA ASN A 739 14.22 49.66 6.29
C ASN A 739 13.15 49.89 5.21
N LYS A 740 12.40 51.00 5.34
CA LYS A 740 11.30 51.33 4.41
C LYS A 740 11.73 51.53 2.95
N TRP A 741 13.02 51.83 2.73
CA TRP A 741 13.61 52.09 1.42
C TRP A 741 14.17 50.84 0.76
N LEU A 742 14.23 49.70 1.49
CA LEU A 742 14.83 48.43 1.07
C LEU A 742 13.82 47.32 1.15
N ARG A 743 12.79 47.35 0.27
CA ARG A 743 11.85 46.26 0.15
C ARG A 743 12.45 45.13 -0.70
N SER A 744 12.35 43.89 -0.23
CA SER A 744 12.84 42.72 -1.01
C SER A 744 12.13 42.60 -2.36
N PRO A 745 12.86 42.53 -3.46
CA PRO A 745 12.28 42.36 -4.79
C PRO A 745 11.98 40.88 -5.13
N PHE A 746 12.47 39.92 -4.32
CA PHE A 746 12.44 38.49 -4.67
C PHE A 746 11.44 37.65 -3.84
N GLU A 747 10.90 38.23 -2.74
CA GLU A 747 10.22 37.42 -1.72
C GLU A 747 8.71 37.63 -1.66
N THR A 748 8.13 38.35 -2.62
CA THR A 748 6.70 38.70 -2.63
C THR A 748 5.83 37.49 -2.89
N PHE A 749 4.54 37.57 -2.49
CA PHE A 749 3.53 36.55 -2.72
C PHE A 749 2.76 36.84 -4.00
N TYR A 750 2.60 35.79 -4.83
CA TYR A 750 1.85 35.86 -6.07
C TYR A 750 0.57 35.03 -5.91
N VAL A 751 -0.57 35.69 -5.73
CA VAL A 751 -1.81 35.06 -5.26
C VAL A 751 -2.84 34.96 -6.37
N GLY A 752 -3.41 33.76 -6.57
CA GLY A 752 -4.44 33.45 -7.57
C GLY A 752 -4.07 32.26 -8.42
N GLY A 753 -5.07 31.66 -9.08
CA GLY A 753 -4.90 30.58 -10.02
C GLY A 753 -4.62 29.20 -9.42
N ASP A 754 -3.89 28.38 -10.15
CA ASP A 754 -3.53 27.02 -9.78
C ASP A 754 -2.24 26.91 -8.92
N GLY A 755 -1.54 28.01 -8.72
CA GLY A 755 -0.27 28.04 -7.99
C GLY A 755 0.94 27.53 -8.77
N MET A 756 0.77 27.03 -9.99
CA MET A 756 1.84 26.42 -10.79
C MET A 756 2.58 27.42 -11.69
N SER A 757 1.90 28.41 -12.22
CA SER A 757 2.39 29.23 -13.32
C SER A 757 3.18 30.48 -12.92
N GLY A 758 3.21 30.83 -11.64
CA GLY A 758 3.85 32.06 -11.16
C GLY A 758 5.30 31.93 -10.72
N SER A 759 5.75 30.74 -10.34
CA SER A 759 7.10 30.55 -9.73
C SER A 759 8.28 30.73 -10.69
N TYR A 760 8.02 30.83 -11.97
CA TYR A 760 9.08 30.85 -12.99
C TYR A 760 9.50 32.24 -13.43
N THR A 761 8.65 33.23 -13.26
CA THR A 761 8.89 34.54 -13.87
C THR A 761 9.63 35.53 -12.97
N TYR A 762 9.47 35.42 -11.63
CA TYR A 762 9.90 36.52 -10.75
C TYR A 762 10.58 36.10 -9.45
N ALA A 763 10.90 34.82 -9.26
CA ALA A 763 11.42 34.28 -7.98
C ALA A 763 10.46 34.50 -6.79
N THR A 764 9.17 34.71 -7.05
CA THR A 764 8.14 34.94 -6.04
C THR A 764 7.48 33.62 -5.59
N GLU A 765 6.92 33.61 -4.39
CA GLU A 765 6.14 32.46 -3.89
C GLU A 765 4.72 32.52 -4.42
N THR A 766 4.31 31.47 -5.14
CA THR A 766 2.94 31.36 -5.66
C THR A 766 1.99 30.77 -4.64
N ILE A 767 0.83 31.40 -4.50
CA ILE A 767 -0.25 30.97 -3.61
C ILE A 767 -1.48 30.72 -4.47
N ALA A 768 -1.87 29.44 -4.56
CA ALA A 768 -3.07 29.06 -5.31
C ALA A 768 -4.33 29.65 -4.68
N LEU A 769 -5.22 30.18 -5.49
CA LEU A 769 -6.62 30.50 -5.15
C LEU A 769 -7.49 30.25 -6.37
N ARG A 770 -8.28 29.19 -6.31
CA ARG A 770 -9.10 28.72 -7.44
C ARG A 770 -10.24 29.70 -7.74
N GLY A 771 -10.69 29.78 -8.98
CA GLY A 771 -11.72 30.70 -9.43
C GLY A 771 -11.20 32.09 -9.83
N TYR A 772 -9.90 32.27 -9.86
CA TYR A 772 -9.21 33.48 -10.33
C TYR A 772 -8.04 33.09 -11.24
N GLU A 773 -7.60 34.03 -12.08
CA GLU A 773 -6.41 33.85 -12.89
C GLU A 773 -5.12 33.85 -12.05
N ASN A 774 -4.04 33.34 -12.62
CA ASN A 774 -2.76 33.31 -11.93
C ASN A 774 -2.29 34.72 -11.55
N GLY A 775 -2.05 34.94 -10.26
CA GLY A 775 -1.61 36.22 -9.71
C GLY A 775 -2.63 37.36 -9.75
N GLN A 776 -3.86 37.10 -10.15
CA GLN A 776 -4.90 38.12 -10.31
C GLN A 776 -5.17 38.94 -9.03
N LEU A 777 -4.99 38.33 -7.86
CA LEU A 777 -5.21 39.03 -6.57
C LEU A 777 -3.99 39.81 -6.11
N THR A 778 -2.84 39.64 -6.78
CA THR A 778 -1.62 40.35 -6.36
C THR A 778 -1.62 41.77 -6.89
N PRO A 779 -1.54 42.81 -6.01
CA PRO A 779 -1.49 44.15 -6.45
C PRO A 779 -0.36 44.43 -7.43
N TRP A 780 -0.68 45.07 -8.56
CA TRP A 780 0.27 45.35 -9.66
C TRP A 780 0.96 44.11 -10.23
N GLY A 781 0.38 42.91 -9.99
CA GLY A 781 0.93 41.60 -10.40
C GLY A 781 2.23 41.18 -9.70
N ARG A 782 2.72 41.95 -8.67
CA ARG A 782 4.02 41.68 -8.02
C ARG A 782 4.17 42.23 -6.58
N GLU A 783 3.27 43.06 -6.11
CA GLU A 783 3.38 43.75 -4.81
C GLU A 783 2.55 43.04 -3.72
N GLY A 784 2.65 41.71 -3.63
CA GLY A 784 2.05 40.93 -2.54
C GLY A 784 2.98 40.85 -1.33
N TYR A 785 2.80 41.71 -0.32
CA TYR A 785 3.59 41.71 0.93
C TYR A 785 2.84 41.06 2.09
N ALA A 786 1.56 40.86 1.94
CA ALA A 786 0.75 40.05 2.85
C ALA A 786 -0.29 39.28 2.06
N TYR A 787 -0.68 38.08 2.54
CA TYR A 787 -1.81 37.35 2.01
C TYR A 787 -2.55 36.58 3.08
N THR A 788 -3.81 36.29 2.81
CA THR A 788 -4.61 35.29 3.53
C THR A 788 -5.33 34.40 2.54
N ARG A 789 -5.41 33.13 2.87
CA ARG A 789 -6.25 32.13 2.19
C ARG A 789 -6.94 31.26 3.22
N LEU A 790 -8.26 31.27 3.21
CA LEU A 790 -9.12 30.44 4.04
C LEU A 790 -9.94 29.54 3.13
N GLY A 791 -10.23 28.31 3.54
CA GLY A 791 -11.03 27.41 2.74
C GLY A 791 -11.58 26.23 3.52
N VAL A 792 -12.66 25.70 2.99
CA VAL A 792 -13.29 24.46 3.44
C VAL A 792 -13.49 23.57 2.22
N GLU A 793 -13.22 22.27 2.37
CA GLU A 793 -13.41 21.28 1.34
C GLU A 793 -14.12 20.06 1.92
N LEU A 794 -15.04 19.49 1.19
CA LEU A 794 -15.72 18.25 1.52
C LEU A 794 -15.23 17.18 0.55
N HIS A 795 -14.49 16.20 1.05
CA HIS A 795 -13.90 15.10 0.28
C HIS A 795 -14.78 13.86 0.35
N PHE A 796 -14.98 13.19 -0.77
CA PHE A 796 -15.70 11.91 -0.85
C PHE A 796 -14.97 10.92 -1.75
N PRO A 797 -14.69 9.72 -1.24
CA PRO A 797 -13.89 8.75 -1.96
C PRO A 797 -14.72 8.00 -3.00
N PHE A 798 -14.16 7.75 -4.18
CA PHE A 798 -14.71 6.83 -5.17
C PHE A 798 -13.97 5.48 -5.14
N MET A 799 -12.64 5.53 -5.00
CA MET A 799 -11.79 4.35 -4.95
C MET A 799 -10.58 4.65 -4.07
N LEU A 800 -10.36 3.84 -3.04
CA LEU A 800 -9.21 3.92 -2.14
C LEU A 800 -8.44 2.59 -2.17
N GLN A 801 -7.60 2.42 -3.18
CA GLN A 801 -6.71 1.28 -3.32
C GLN A 801 -5.25 1.77 -3.29
N PRO A 802 -4.29 0.99 -2.77
CA PRO A 802 -2.88 1.40 -2.72
C PRO A 802 -2.29 1.71 -4.10
N SER A 803 -2.78 1.03 -5.15
CA SER A 803 -2.38 1.25 -6.54
C SER A 803 -3.12 2.39 -7.23
N THR A 804 -4.27 2.84 -6.70
CA THR A 804 -5.08 3.89 -7.32
C THR A 804 -6.03 4.48 -6.31
N THR A 805 -5.86 5.74 -5.98
CA THR A 805 -6.78 6.49 -5.12
C THR A 805 -7.50 7.54 -5.96
N ILE A 806 -8.86 7.51 -5.94
CA ILE A 806 -9.69 8.45 -6.66
C ILE A 806 -10.73 9.02 -5.68
N TYR A 807 -10.80 10.34 -5.57
CA TYR A 807 -11.82 11.02 -4.77
C TYR A 807 -12.26 12.33 -5.39
N GLY A 808 -13.51 12.67 -5.16
CA GLY A 808 -14.08 13.96 -5.50
C GLY A 808 -14.04 14.93 -4.33
N LEU A 809 -14.13 16.21 -4.63
CA LEU A 809 -14.25 17.23 -3.62
C LEU A 809 -15.14 18.37 -4.09
N VAL A 810 -15.81 19.02 -3.15
CA VAL A 810 -16.43 20.33 -3.33
C VAL A 810 -15.82 21.30 -2.34
N PHE A 811 -15.65 22.54 -2.74
CA PHE A 811 -14.94 23.51 -1.91
C PHE A 811 -15.54 24.89 -1.97
N ALA A 812 -15.32 25.66 -0.91
CA ALA A 812 -15.46 27.09 -0.85
C ALA A 812 -14.18 27.67 -0.26
N GLU A 813 -13.60 28.67 -0.93
CA GLU A 813 -12.40 29.33 -0.44
C GLU A 813 -12.44 30.83 -0.68
N GLY A 814 -11.62 31.53 0.06
CA GLY A 814 -11.45 32.95 -0.11
C GLY A 814 -10.03 33.36 0.25
N GLY A 815 -9.51 34.33 -0.47
CA GLY A 815 -8.18 34.87 -0.23
C GLY A 815 -8.02 36.27 -0.77
N ASN A 816 -6.95 36.93 -0.38
CA ASN A 816 -6.57 38.23 -0.89
C ASN A 816 -5.07 38.49 -0.66
N ALA A 817 -4.52 39.49 -1.35
CA ALA A 817 -3.16 39.97 -1.15
C ALA A 817 -3.13 41.48 -0.93
N TRP A 818 -2.16 41.98 -0.18
CA TRP A 818 -2.00 43.39 0.19
C TRP A 818 -0.57 43.89 -0.09
N THR A 819 -0.48 45.19 -0.39
CA THR A 819 0.79 45.87 -0.67
C THR A 819 1.69 46.09 0.54
N SER A 820 1.16 45.95 1.75
CA SER A 820 1.93 46.07 2.98
C SER A 820 1.28 45.30 4.13
N VAL A 821 2.06 45.03 5.17
CA VAL A 821 1.56 44.44 6.42
C VAL A 821 0.63 45.40 7.15
N LYS A 822 0.78 46.71 6.93
CA LYS A 822 -0.12 47.73 7.56
C LYS A 822 -1.53 47.69 7.00
N ASP A 823 -1.66 47.37 5.72
CA ASP A 823 -2.96 47.30 5.03
C ASP A 823 -3.63 45.93 5.19
N PHE A 824 -2.97 45.03 5.89
CA PHE A 824 -3.43 43.64 6.04
C PHE A 824 -4.77 43.55 6.79
N SER A 825 -5.77 42.99 6.12
CA SER A 825 -7.12 42.76 6.66
C SER A 825 -7.54 41.32 6.37
N PRO A 826 -7.30 40.37 7.30
CA PRO A 826 -7.35 38.92 7.05
C PRO A 826 -8.72 38.38 6.61
N PHE A 827 -9.79 39.14 6.84
CA PHE A 827 -11.18 38.75 6.50
C PHE A 827 -11.75 39.50 5.28
N ASN A 828 -11.00 40.42 4.68
CA ASN A 828 -11.37 41.05 3.42
C ASN A 828 -10.99 40.14 2.25
N LEU A 829 -11.80 39.10 2.02
CA LEU A 829 -11.49 37.99 1.13
C LEU A 829 -12.24 38.11 -0.19
N LYS A 830 -11.58 37.71 -1.26
CA LYS A 830 -12.16 37.42 -2.57
C LYS A 830 -12.56 35.96 -2.60
N ARG A 831 -13.84 35.68 -2.80
CA ARG A 831 -14.49 34.38 -2.57
C ARG A 831 -14.61 33.59 -3.85
N SER A 832 -14.46 32.29 -3.75
CA SER A 832 -14.73 31.34 -4.83
C SER A 832 -15.32 30.04 -4.29
N ALA A 833 -15.98 29.29 -5.17
CA ALA A 833 -16.44 27.94 -4.86
C ALA A 833 -16.34 27.07 -6.11
N GLY A 834 -16.26 25.77 -5.92
CA GLY A 834 -16.09 24.85 -7.02
C GLY A 834 -16.14 23.38 -6.61
N ALA A 835 -15.80 22.53 -7.58
CA ALA A 835 -15.70 21.09 -7.41
C ALA A 835 -14.48 20.58 -8.14
N GLY A 836 -13.94 19.45 -7.66
CA GLY A 836 -12.75 18.86 -8.23
C GLY A 836 -12.70 17.36 -8.13
N LEU A 837 -11.76 16.80 -8.88
CA LEU A 837 -11.43 15.38 -8.89
C LEU A 837 -9.94 15.21 -8.62
N ARG A 838 -9.58 14.24 -7.79
CA ARG A 838 -8.21 13.84 -7.50
C ARG A 838 -8.01 12.39 -7.89
N ILE A 839 -6.90 12.11 -8.56
CA ILE A 839 -6.51 10.78 -9.03
C ILE A 839 -5.04 10.58 -8.68
N PHE A 840 -4.74 9.60 -7.85
CA PHE A 840 -3.37 9.17 -7.58
C PHE A 840 -3.02 7.95 -8.42
N LEU A 841 -1.89 8.04 -9.13
CA LEU A 841 -1.27 6.96 -9.88
C LEU A 841 0.18 6.81 -9.43
N PRO A 842 0.66 5.59 -9.07
CA PRO A 842 2.00 5.39 -8.46
C PRO A 842 3.18 5.93 -9.29
N MET A 843 3.06 5.94 -10.61
CA MET A 843 4.13 6.42 -11.51
C MET A 843 4.05 7.93 -11.81
N VAL A 844 2.92 8.55 -11.62
CA VAL A 844 2.66 9.95 -12.03
C VAL A 844 2.46 10.86 -10.80
N GLY A 845 2.06 10.27 -9.67
CA GLY A 845 1.70 11.01 -8.47
C GLY A 845 0.23 11.43 -8.42
N MET A 846 -0.08 12.46 -7.64
CA MET A 846 -1.42 13.01 -7.52
C MET A 846 -1.71 13.96 -8.68
N MET A 847 -2.80 13.71 -9.39
CA MET A 847 -3.33 14.60 -10.44
C MET A 847 -4.70 15.11 -10.01
N GLY A 848 -5.05 16.33 -10.42
CA GLY A 848 -6.34 16.89 -10.15
C GLY A 848 -6.84 17.82 -11.24
N ILE A 849 -8.15 17.93 -11.30
CA ILE A 849 -8.84 18.91 -12.14
C ILE A 849 -9.88 19.56 -11.24
N ASP A 850 -9.85 20.89 -11.12
CA ASP A 850 -10.83 21.66 -10.39
C ASP A 850 -11.54 22.62 -11.35
N TRP A 851 -12.85 22.68 -11.25
CA TRP A 851 -13.66 23.77 -11.77
C TRP A 851 -14.02 24.70 -10.62
N ALA A 852 -13.80 25.99 -10.81
CA ALA A 852 -14.07 27.00 -9.79
C ALA A 852 -14.67 28.25 -10.39
N TYR A 853 -15.55 28.90 -9.62
CA TYR A 853 -16.16 30.20 -9.95
C TYR A 853 -15.75 31.23 -8.91
N GLY A 854 -15.10 32.32 -9.38
CA GLY A 854 -14.78 33.48 -8.57
C GLY A 854 -15.93 34.46 -8.53
N PHE A 855 -16.41 34.87 -7.33
CA PHE A 855 -17.58 35.71 -7.16
C PHE A 855 -17.27 37.22 -7.18
N ASP A 856 -16.06 37.58 -6.78
CA ASP A 856 -15.73 38.99 -6.50
C ASP A 856 -14.92 39.61 -7.64
N THR A 857 -15.11 40.91 -7.84
CA THR A 857 -14.33 41.72 -8.78
C THR A 857 -12.96 42.06 -8.15
N VAL A 858 -11.88 41.92 -8.92
CA VAL A 858 -10.51 42.20 -8.54
C VAL A 858 -9.89 43.15 -9.54
N PHE A 859 -9.44 44.34 -9.08
CA PHE A 859 -8.85 45.41 -9.92
C PHE A 859 -9.63 45.71 -11.19
N GLY A 860 -10.98 45.75 -11.10
CA GLY A 860 -11.88 46.04 -12.21
C GLY A 860 -12.22 44.86 -13.12
N GLN A 861 -11.58 43.70 -12.96
CA GLN A 861 -11.91 42.45 -13.64
C GLN A 861 -12.88 41.63 -12.81
N LYS A 862 -13.97 41.18 -13.41
CA LYS A 862 -14.89 40.26 -12.76
C LYS A 862 -14.27 38.90 -12.56
N GLY A 863 -14.56 38.24 -11.44
CA GLY A 863 -14.36 36.83 -11.30
C GLY A 863 -15.12 36.04 -12.37
N GLY A 864 -14.80 34.78 -12.56
CA GLY A 864 -15.40 33.98 -13.61
C GLY A 864 -15.23 32.49 -13.40
N SER A 865 -15.54 31.75 -14.43
CA SER A 865 -15.41 30.30 -14.45
C SER A 865 -14.00 29.91 -14.95
N HIS A 866 -13.27 29.18 -14.12
CA HIS A 866 -11.91 28.75 -14.42
C HIS A 866 -11.75 27.26 -14.18
N PHE A 867 -10.94 26.61 -15.04
CA PHE A 867 -10.45 25.25 -14.84
C PHE A 867 -8.99 25.31 -14.40
N HIS A 868 -8.69 24.54 -13.35
CA HIS A 868 -7.36 24.46 -12.77
C HIS A 868 -6.87 23.02 -12.83
N PHE A 869 -5.68 22.81 -13.36
CA PHE A 869 -5.02 21.52 -13.41
C PHE A 869 -3.99 21.41 -12.30
N ILE A 870 -3.88 20.24 -11.72
CA ILE A 870 -3.03 19.96 -10.57
C ILE A 870 -2.14 18.78 -10.89
N LEU A 871 -0.84 18.95 -10.70
CA LEU A 871 0.16 17.90 -10.83
C LEU A 871 1.06 17.93 -9.59
N GLY A 872 1.03 16.86 -8.77
CA GLY A 872 1.79 16.77 -7.54
C GLY A 872 0.94 16.74 -6.27
N GLN A 873 1.59 16.67 -5.10
CA GLN A 873 0.91 16.51 -3.80
C GLN A 873 0.50 17.82 -3.12
N GLU A 874 0.90 18.99 -3.59
CA GLU A 874 0.61 20.24 -2.89
C GLU A 874 -0.60 21.00 -3.46
N PHE A 875 -1.60 21.02 -2.64
CA PHE A 875 -2.60 22.10 -2.59
C PHE A 875 -2.75 22.57 -1.16
#